data_5a50ea6ff39b8dda537dd142c302162c
#
_entry.id   5a50ea6ff39b8dda537dd142c302162c
#
_cell.length_a   1.000
_cell.length_b   1.000
_cell.length_c   1.000
_cell.angle_alpha   90.00
_cell.angle_beta   90.00
_cell.angle_gamma   90.00
#
_symmetry.space_group_name_H-M   'P 1'
#
loop_
_entity.id
_entity.type
_entity.pdbx_description
1 polymer ?
#
loop_
_entity_poly.entity_id
_entity_poly.type
_entity_poly.pdbx_seq_one_letter_code
_entity_poly.pdbx_strand_id
1 'polypeptide(L)'
;MKLLRHTLNLVTAAALGAATFGAAAGNYATASVAAPVAWAATHTKAHALAFVDATDAGPMSDNATVHIAVSLKLRNKDTLDALTQSLASGQSKQHLTQAQFLESHAPTREQAVKVVNYLRSHGFSNVSMAANRMLVTADGTPSQIQSAFQAQMRHFNVKGRLAHANVTDANVPETLADTVLAVTGLQTVHMAHTTSRRANFQAATPQAIVGVNPTLFPSIYGASGMPSASTATIGIITQGSMTQTVTDLKAFAANSGYPTPPVSVVTVGSASSDTAGVDEWNMDTQSSLAAAGGTIKSMLLYTATTLSDADLTATYNRAVSDNLAKVINVSLGECETAAKSSGITASNDQIFQTAVAQGQTFSVSSGDSGSYECGGSTNQQSYPAVSPYVMAIGGTTLSSSGGTWVGETAWSCSGPSTCPQSASGGTGGGVSSTEAAPSWQTAAGVLTTAGKRGVPDVSFDGAPSSGALILINGSNVQIAGTSLSAPIFTGFYSRIQAAHGNTLGFPASTLYAGAATNPSWFHDVTSGSNGGYSAKAGWDYVTGYGSLQVQNFSAAFGGGGSTLTANFSCSTSGLVATCTDSSTDSGGTIGGHSWTFGDGGTSTATSPSHTYAAAGTYTVTETVTESGTGKTASKTATVTVSSGSTSSQLLLNTGFESGVTSWTATSGVGCTNASCSGETAHGGTGFAWLDGYGSTHTDSVTQSVAIPAGKSGATLAFYLHVDTKETTTSTAYDTLKVQVLNSSGAVLATLATYSNLNAATGYVLKSLNLNAYIGQTVTIKFLGTEDSSLATSFVLDDVTLTVQ
;
A
#
# COMPACT_ATOMS: atom_id res chain seq x y z
N MET A 1 -20.81 4.73 63.57
CA MET A 1 -20.65 4.96 65.05
C MET A 1 -19.58 6.03 65.21
N LYS A 2 -20.01 7.20 65.72
CA LYS A 2 -19.30 8.30 66.42
C LYS A 2 -18.11 8.94 65.63
N LEU A 3 -18.24 10.16 65.12
CA LEU A 3 -18.27 11.50 65.81
C LEU A 3 -16.91 11.83 66.47
N LEU A 4 -16.30 12.95 66.34
CA LEU A 4 -16.65 14.36 66.36
C LEU A 4 -15.37 15.20 66.29
N ARG A 5 -15.36 16.33 65.57
CA ARG A 5 -15.30 17.74 65.99
C ARG A 5 -13.96 18.35 66.41
N HIS A 6 -13.72 19.49 65.80
CA HIS A 6 -13.54 20.91 66.16
C HIS A 6 -12.04 21.33 66.33
N THR A 7 -11.58 22.50 65.98
CA THR A 7 -12.07 23.89 66.13
C THR A 7 -11.22 24.85 65.37
N LEU A 8 -11.80 25.76 64.73
CA LEU A 8 -11.71 27.20 64.48
C LEU A 8 -10.92 28.01 65.60
N ASN A 9 -10.02 28.93 65.15
CA ASN A 9 -9.69 30.14 65.88
C ASN A 9 -9.40 31.31 64.93
N LEU A 10 -10.28 32.31 64.99
CA LEU A 10 -10.17 33.71 64.59
C LEU A 10 -9.34 34.45 65.59
N VAL A 11 -8.48 35.41 65.19
CA VAL A 11 -8.14 36.58 66.01
C VAL A 11 -8.10 37.82 65.12
N THR A 12 -8.83 38.79 65.57
CA THR A 12 -9.18 40.12 65.04
C THR A 12 -8.14 41.18 65.26
N ALA A 13 -8.05 42.10 64.35
CA ALA A 13 -7.96 43.57 64.29
C ALA A 13 -7.28 44.36 65.40
N ALA A 14 -6.47 45.30 65.02
CA ALA A 14 -6.48 46.66 65.58
C ALA A 14 -6.08 47.71 64.54
N ALA A 15 -6.94 48.66 64.32
CA ALA A 15 -6.69 49.90 63.60
C ALA A 15 -6.12 50.99 64.54
N LEU A 16 -5.29 51.89 63.99
CA LEU A 16 -5.38 53.36 64.25
C LEU A 16 -4.24 54.10 63.56
N GLY A 17 -4.57 55.14 62.87
CA GLY A 17 -3.75 56.32 62.76
C GLY A 17 -3.70 56.97 61.36
N ALA A 18 -4.60 57.91 61.15
CA ALA A 18 -4.63 58.74 59.97
C ALA A 18 -3.55 59.84 60.04
N ALA A 19 -2.87 60.09 58.89
CA ALA A 19 -2.26 61.38 58.60
C ALA A 19 -2.33 61.67 57.08
N THR A 20 -3.06 62.64 56.70
CA THR A 20 -3.22 63.14 55.37
C THR A 20 -2.02 63.96 54.93
N PHE A 21 -1.37 63.58 53.77
CA PHE A 21 -0.65 64.51 52.91
C PHE A 21 -1.01 64.22 51.47
N GLY A 22 -1.58 65.18 50.81
CA GLY A 22 -1.86 65.06 49.39
C GLY A 22 -0.58 65.22 48.55
N ALA A 23 -0.43 64.34 47.54
CA ALA A 23 0.46 64.55 46.45
C ALA A 23 -0.04 63.80 45.20
N ALA A 24 0.12 64.50 44.09
CA ALA A 24 -0.30 64.24 42.73
C ALA A 24 -0.42 62.76 42.29
N ALA A 25 -1.53 62.44 41.67
CA ALA A 25 -1.73 61.19 40.96
C ALA A 25 -0.84 61.14 39.70
N GLY A 26 0.28 60.46 39.79
CA GLY A 26 0.95 59.93 38.64
C GLY A 26 0.35 58.51 38.34
N ASN A 27 -0.31 58.40 37.19
CA ASN A 27 -0.70 57.04 36.67
C ASN A 27 0.53 56.19 36.41
N TYR A 28 0.97 55.43 37.38
CA TYR A 28 1.79 54.26 37.12
C TYR A 28 0.86 53.12 36.70
N ALA A 29 0.83 52.86 35.41
CA ALA A 29 0.33 51.58 34.94
C ALA A 29 1.07 50.50 35.67
N THR A 30 0.42 49.79 36.60
CA THR A 30 0.93 48.54 37.14
C THR A 30 1.09 47.59 35.99
N ALA A 31 2.34 47.36 35.54
CA ALA A 31 2.65 46.25 34.68
C ALA A 31 2.13 45.01 35.40
N SER A 32 1.09 44.40 34.86
CA SER A 32 0.61 43.09 35.30
C SER A 32 1.79 42.11 35.14
N VAL A 33 2.39 41.75 36.24
CA VAL A 33 3.34 40.64 36.20
C VAL A 33 2.57 39.42 35.66
N ALA A 34 2.87 39.03 34.46
CA ALA A 34 2.27 37.83 33.86
C ALA A 34 2.44 36.69 34.85
N ALA A 35 1.37 36.01 35.18
CA ALA A 35 1.46 34.81 36.04
C ALA A 35 2.52 33.85 35.47
N PRO A 36 3.35 33.24 36.34
CA PRO A 36 4.36 32.31 35.87
C PRO A 36 3.69 31.18 35.05
N VAL A 37 4.24 30.89 33.89
CA VAL A 37 3.76 29.83 33.01
C VAL A 37 3.89 28.49 33.77
N ALA A 38 2.77 27.79 34.00
CA ALA A 38 2.78 26.45 34.53
C ALA A 38 3.21 25.47 33.42
N TRP A 39 4.01 24.49 33.77
CA TRP A 39 4.60 23.53 32.84
C TRP A 39 4.17 22.10 33.16
N ALA A 40 3.88 21.31 32.12
CA ALA A 40 3.54 19.89 32.20
C ALA A 40 4.62 19.03 31.55
N ALA A 41 4.90 17.90 32.14
CA ALA A 41 5.88 16.95 31.62
C ALA A 41 5.35 16.24 30.35
N THR A 42 6.23 16.02 29.40
CA THR A 42 5.98 15.14 28.27
C THR A 42 6.58 13.74 28.51
N HIS A 43 6.42 12.82 27.55
CA HIS A 43 7.09 11.51 27.60
C HIS A 43 8.58 11.58 27.26
N THR A 44 9.10 12.72 26.81
CA THR A 44 10.52 12.93 26.48
C THR A 44 11.28 13.30 27.74
N LYS A 45 12.15 12.39 28.19
CA LYS A 45 12.95 12.55 29.40
C LYS A 45 14.36 12.98 29.07
N ALA A 46 15.09 13.45 30.08
CA ALA A 46 16.53 13.65 30.00
C ALA A 46 17.19 12.36 29.52
N HIS A 47 18.10 12.48 28.55
CA HIS A 47 18.69 11.29 27.93
C HIS A 47 19.64 10.59 28.90
N ALA A 48 19.41 9.27 29.08
CA ALA A 48 20.28 8.44 29.91
C ALA A 48 21.49 7.93 29.08
N LEU A 49 22.70 8.28 29.50
CA LEU A 49 23.94 7.87 28.82
C LEU A 49 24.49 6.52 29.28
N ALA A 50 23.74 5.76 30.06
CA ALA A 50 24.23 4.57 30.77
C ALA A 50 24.78 3.43 29.88
N PHE A 51 24.41 3.41 28.60
CA PHE A 51 24.69 2.29 27.67
C PHE A 51 25.62 2.65 26.53
N VAL A 52 26.16 3.86 26.48
CA VAL A 52 27.01 4.33 25.37
C VAL A 52 28.27 4.96 25.91
N ASP A 53 29.41 4.65 25.29
CA ASP A 53 30.66 5.39 25.48
C ASP A 53 30.49 6.80 24.92
N ALA A 54 29.82 7.65 25.65
CA ALA A 54 29.60 9.04 25.30
C ALA A 54 30.23 9.94 26.34
N THR A 55 31.00 10.91 25.89
CA THR A 55 31.58 11.95 26.74
C THR A 55 30.96 13.29 26.43
N ASP A 56 30.61 14.04 27.46
CA ASP A 56 30.07 15.41 27.31
C ASP A 56 31.08 16.29 26.59
N ALA A 57 30.67 16.89 25.48
CA ALA A 57 31.47 17.80 24.65
C ALA A 57 31.07 19.28 24.81
N GLY A 58 30.21 19.60 25.79
CA GLY A 58 29.82 20.97 26.13
C GLY A 58 28.42 21.35 25.61
N PRO A 59 27.97 22.58 25.89
CA PRO A 59 26.69 23.09 25.41
C PRO A 59 26.65 23.17 23.88
N MET A 60 25.46 22.95 23.30
CA MET A 60 25.28 23.19 21.86
C MET A 60 25.32 24.70 21.55
N SER A 61 25.89 25.01 20.39
CA SER A 61 25.86 26.38 19.86
C SER A 61 24.47 26.77 19.38
N ASP A 62 24.04 28.02 19.62
CA ASP A 62 22.79 28.54 19.11
C ASP A 62 22.71 28.69 17.58
N ASN A 63 23.83 28.48 16.89
CA ASN A 63 23.86 28.39 15.44
C ASN A 63 23.53 26.98 14.92
N ALA A 64 23.43 25.99 15.81
CA ALA A 64 23.05 24.63 15.43
C ALA A 64 21.52 24.55 15.20
N THR A 65 21.14 23.78 14.19
CA THR A 65 19.73 23.46 13.92
C THR A 65 19.43 22.05 14.38
N VAL A 66 18.36 21.90 15.13
CA VAL A 66 17.82 20.60 15.57
C VAL A 66 16.46 20.39 14.92
N HIS A 67 16.31 19.30 14.19
CA HIS A 67 15.02 18.88 13.65
C HIS A 67 14.24 18.10 14.71
N ILE A 68 13.00 18.49 14.96
CA ILE A 68 12.14 17.87 15.97
C ILE A 68 10.80 17.42 15.36
N ALA A 69 10.21 16.40 15.98
CA ALA A 69 8.82 16.03 15.73
C ALA A 69 8.05 16.05 17.06
N VAL A 70 7.02 16.88 17.13
CA VAL A 70 6.10 16.98 18.26
C VAL A 70 4.92 16.05 18.02
N SER A 71 4.82 14.98 18.79
CA SER A 71 3.72 14.03 18.74
C SER A 71 2.54 14.55 19.52
N LEU A 72 1.34 14.44 18.93
CA LEU A 72 0.09 14.90 19.55
C LEU A 72 -0.72 13.71 20.08
N LYS A 73 -1.38 13.91 21.21
CA LYS A 73 -2.22 12.89 21.87
C LYS A 73 -3.45 12.57 21.02
N LEU A 74 -3.75 11.30 20.87
CA LEU A 74 -4.99 10.85 20.23
C LEU A 74 -6.20 11.18 21.11
N ARG A 75 -7.33 11.48 20.47
CA ARG A 75 -8.63 11.62 21.14
C ARG A 75 -9.29 10.27 21.30
N ASN A 76 -10.21 10.17 22.26
CA ASN A 76 -10.99 8.95 22.50
C ASN A 76 -10.11 7.69 22.55
N LYS A 77 -8.98 7.79 23.26
CA LYS A 77 -7.95 6.72 23.31
C LYS A 77 -8.55 5.41 23.80
N ASP A 78 -9.42 5.44 24.83
CA ASP A 78 -10.06 4.24 25.37
C ASP A 78 -10.89 3.49 24.31
N THR A 79 -11.58 4.23 23.43
CA THR A 79 -12.36 3.64 22.32
C THR A 79 -11.44 3.03 21.27
N LEU A 80 -10.30 3.67 20.97
CA LEU A 80 -9.29 3.13 20.07
C LEU A 80 -8.63 1.88 20.67
N ASP A 81 -8.34 1.89 21.97
CA ASP A 81 -7.78 0.73 22.68
C ASP A 81 -8.76 -0.46 22.64
N ALA A 82 -10.04 -0.21 22.91
CA ALA A 82 -11.08 -1.24 22.80
C ALA A 82 -11.22 -1.78 21.36
N LEU A 83 -11.16 -0.92 20.34
CA LEU A 83 -11.18 -1.34 18.95
C LEU A 83 -9.97 -2.20 18.60
N THR A 84 -8.75 -1.74 18.90
CA THR A 84 -7.53 -2.49 18.58
C THR A 84 -7.46 -3.80 19.36
N GLN A 85 -7.95 -3.85 20.58
CA GLN A 85 -8.09 -5.08 21.36
C GLN A 85 -9.13 -6.04 20.72
N SER A 86 -10.25 -5.51 20.26
CA SER A 86 -11.28 -6.29 19.58
C SER A 86 -10.79 -6.84 18.23
N LEU A 87 -10.04 -6.05 17.45
CA LEU A 87 -9.35 -6.50 16.25
C LEU A 87 -8.30 -7.57 16.58
N ALA A 88 -7.49 -7.31 17.61
CA ALA A 88 -6.46 -8.22 18.07
C ALA A 88 -6.99 -9.53 18.66
N SER A 89 -8.21 -9.59 19.15
CA SER A 89 -8.88 -10.83 19.61
C SER A 89 -9.72 -11.51 18.55
N GLY A 90 -9.78 -10.95 17.33
CA GLY A 90 -10.62 -11.48 16.25
C GLY A 90 -12.13 -11.27 16.43
N GLN A 91 -12.56 -10.54 17.48
CA GLN A 91 -13.97 -10.20 17.72
C GLN A 91 -14.50 -9.18 16.73
N SER A 92 -13.65 -8.31 16.18
CA SER A 92 -13.96 -7.40 15.09
C SER A 92 -13.07 -7.71 13.89
N LYS A 93 -13.61 -7.50 12.69
CA LYS A 93 -12.87 -7.49 11.42
C LYS A 93 -13.00 -6.14 10.71
N GLN A 94 -13.65 -5.17 11.34
CA GLN A 94 -13.93 -3.87 10.75
C GLN A 94 -12.83 -2.89 11.13
N HIS A 95 -12.00 -2.54 10.17
CA HIS A 95 -10.97 -1.53 10.31
C HIS A 95 -11.53 -0.13 10.06
N LEU A 96 -10.88 0.88 10.63
CA LEU A 96 -11.20 2.27 10.38
C LEU A 96 -10.70 2.70 8.99
N THR A 97 -11.53 3.43 8.28
CA THR A 97 -11.04 4.25 7.18
C THR A 97 -10.22 5.43 7.72
N GLN A 98 -9.36 6.01 6.88
CA GLN A 98 -8.63 7.23 7.24
C GLN A 98 -9.58 8.37 7.68
N ALA A 99 -10.72 8.54 7.00
CA ALA A 99 -11.70 9.56 7.36
C ALA A 99 -12.30 9.32 8.76
N GLN A 100 -12.68 8.08 9.07
CA GLN A 100 -13.19 7.70 10.40
C GLN A 100 -12.13 7.93 11.49
N PHE A 101 -10.86 7.57 11.22
CA PHE A 101 -9.78 7.84 12.16
C PHE A 101 -9.60 9.34 12.40
N LEU A 102 -9.56 10.14 11.32
CA LEU A 102 -9.45 11.60 11.42
C LEU A 102 -10.59 12.24 12.21
N GLU A 103 -11.80 11.76 12.04
CA GLU A 103 -12.97 12.27 12.72
C GLU A 103 -12.97 11.89 14.20
N SER A 104 -12.71 10.63 14.53
CA SER A 104 -12.94 10.07 15.86
C SER A 104 -11.72 10.12 16.78
N HIS A 105 -10.51 9.92 16.25
CA HIS A 105 -9.31 9.66 17.08
C HIS A 105 -8.16 10.64 16.85
N ALA A 106 -7.97 11.16 15.65
CA ALA A 106 -6.91 12.13 15.40
C ALA A 106 -7.12 13.42 16.21
N PRO A 107 -6.05 14.14 16.61
CA PRO A 107 -6.18 15.48 17.18
C PRO A 107 -7.06 16.38 16.33
N THR A 108 -7.83 17.29 16.94
CA THR A 108 -8.59 18.25 16.14
C THR A 108 -7.65 19.17 15.37
N ARG A 109 -8.18 19.82 14.33
CA ARG A 109 -7.39 20.81 13.59
C ARG A 109 -6.95 21.96 14.50
N GLU A 110 -7.81 22.40 15.42
CA GLU A 110 -7.55 23.47 16.38
C GLU A 110 -6.41 23.08 17.32
N GLN A 111 -6.41 21.84 17.85
CA GLN A 111 -5.34 21.34 18.69
C GLN A 111 -3.99 21.35 17.97
N ALA A 112 -3.94 20.82 16.75
CA ALA A 112 -2.72 20.78 15.96
C ALA A 112 -2.24 22.19 15.56
N VAL A 113 -3.15 23.08 15.14
CA VAL A 113 -2.82 24.48 14.81
C VAL A 113 -2.31 25.25 16.04
N LYS A 114 -2.82 24.95 17.22
CA LYS A 114 -2.31 25.54 18.47
C LYS A 114 -0.84 25.22 18.70
N VAL A 115 -0.41 23.98 18.43
CA VAL A 115 1.00 23.56 18.51
C VAL A 115 1.83 24.23 17.41
N VAL A 116 1.32 24.29 16.17
CA VAL A 116 1.99 24.99 15.05
C VAL A 116 2.25 26.47 15.41
N ASN A 117 1.23 27.16 15.94
CA ASN A 117 1.36 28.57 16.33
C ASN A 117 2.31 28.74 17.51
N TYR A 118 2.29 27.81 18.47
CA TYR A 118 3.22 27.81 19.60
C TYR A 118 4.68 27.72 19.14
N LEU A 119 5.00 26.77 18.26
CA LEU A 119 6.35 26.62 17.71
C LEU A 119 6.78 27.87 16.94
N ARG A 120 5.92 28.41 16.09
CA ARG A 120 6.19 29.63 15.33
C ARG A 120 6.42 30.85 16.24
N SER A 121 5.66 30.97 17.32
CA SER A 121 5.85 32.08 18.29
C SER A 121 7.18 31.99 19.06
N HIS A 122 7.78 30.80 19.14
CA HIS A 122 9.11 30.57 19.70
C HIS A 122 10.22 30.61 18.64
N GLY A 123 9.90 31.04 17.40
CA GLY A 123 10.88 31.25 16.34
C GLY A 123 11.27 30.00 15.56
N PHE A 124 10.62 28.85 15.75
CA PHE A 124 10.90 27.65 14.95
C PHE A 124 10.57 27.89 13.46
N SER A 125 11.43 27.36 12.60
CA SER A 125 11.29 27.38 11.15
C SER A 125 10.77 26.02 10.63
N ASN A 126 10.42 25.94 9.35
CA ASN A 126 9.95 24.73 8.66
C ASN A 126 8.82 23.99 9.39
N VAL A 127 7.97 24.74 10.13
CA VAL A 127 6.89 24.17 10.93
C VAL A 127 5.83 23.57 10.01
N SER A 128 5.66 22.26 10.03
CA SER A 128 4.76 21.48 9.19
C SER A 128 3.89 20.53 10.03
N MET A 129 2.61 20.45 9.69
CA MET A 129 1.66 19.55 10.33
C MET A 129 1.36 18.37 9.41
N ALA A 130 1.47 17.15 9.92
CA ALA A 130 1.13 15.94 9.19
C ALA A 130 -0.36 15.90 8.79
N ALA A 131 -0.69 15.24 7.67
CA ALA A 131 -2.06 15.16 7.16
C ALA A 131 -3.03 14.50 8.16
N ASN A 132 -2.58 13.52 8.92
CA ASN A 132 -3.36 12.89 10.00
C ASN A 132 -3.36 13.67 11.32
N ARG A 133 -2.69 14.82 11.39
CA ARG A 133 -2.59 15.70 12.55
C ARG A 133 -1.94 15.09 13.81
N MET A 134 -1.31 13.92 13.69
CA MET A 134 -0.63 13.26 14.81
C MET A 134 0.75 13.85 15.10
N LEU A 135 1.37 14.52 14.13
CA LEU A 135 2.70 15.11 14.24
C LEU A 135 2.73 16.55 13.75
N VAL A 136 3.57 17.35 14.42
CA VAL A 136 4.06 18.65 13.92
C VAL A 136 5.57 18.61 13.92
N THR A 137 6.22 18.71 12.76
CA THR A 137 7.68 18.81 12.61
C THR A 137 8.13 20.26 12.55
N ALA A 138 9.32 20.54 13.02
CA ALA A 138 9.90 21.89 12.99
C ALA A 138 11.42 21.83 13.15
N ASP A 139 12.09 22.93 12.76
CA ASP A 139 13.51 23.16 12.98
C ASP A 139 13.71 24.30 13.96
N GLY A 140 14.54 24.08 14.97
CA GLY A 140 14.81 25.08 16.00
C GLY A 140 16.28 25.08 16.45
N THR A 141 16.70 26.17 17.07
CA THR A 141 18.00 26.28 17.73
C THR A 141 17.94 25.77 19.18
N PRO A 142 19.06 25.44 19.82
CA PRO A 142 19.09 25.06 21.23
C PRO A 142 18.39 26.06 22.17
N SER A 143 18.55 27.36 21.95
CA SER A 143 17.85 28.40 22.72
C SER A 143 16.34 28.38 22.50
N GLN A 144 15.89 28.16 21.28
CA GLN A 144 14.45 28.01 20.97
C GLN A 144 13.86 26.77 21.65
N ILE A 145 14.58 25.64 21.60
CA ILE A 145 14.21 24.39 22.28
C ILE A 145 14.15 24.61 23.81
N GLN A 146 15.16 25.27 24.39
CA GLN A 146 15.15 25.61 25.82
C GLN A 146 13.97 26.51 26.19
N SER A 147 13.64 27.48 25.34
CA SER A 147 12.51 28.39 25.59
C SER A 147 11.15 27.71 25.44
N ALA A 148 11.00 26.84 24.43
CA ALA A 148 9.73 26.20 24.12
C ALA A 148 9.47 24.95 24.97
N PHE A 149 10.50 24.22 25.39
CA PHE A 149 10.35 22.90 26.02
C PHE A 149 11.09 22.74 27.34
N GLN A 150 11.78 23.76 27.82
CA GLN A 150 12.69 23.70 28.98
C GLN A 150 13.81 22.64 28.82
N ALA A 151 14.06 22.17 27.61
CA ALA A 151 15.03 21.14 27.33
C ALA A 151 16.40 21.76 27.05
N GLN A 152 17.38 21.51 27.92
CA GLN A 152 18.74 21.98 27.75
C GLN A 152 19.50 21.02 26.84
N MET A 153 20.08 21.56 25.74
CA MET A 153 20.78 20.78 24.73
C MET A 153 22.30 20.81 24.93
N ARG A 154 22.94 19.64 24.80
CA ARG A 154 24.41 19.51 24.89
C ARG A 154 24.96 18.64 23.78
N HIS A 155 26.19 18.84 23.41
CA HIS A 155 26.97 17.94 22.56
C HIS A 155 27.61 16.82 23.36
N PHE A 156 27.72 15.67 22.70
CA PHE A 156 28.39 14.47 23.18
C PHE A 156 29.29 13.89 22.10
N ASN A 157 30.44 13.37 22.49
CA ASN A 157 31.29 12.56 21.62
C ASN A 157 30.94 11.08 21.86
N VAL A 158 30.44 10.41 20.84
CA VAL A 158 30.04 9.00 20.84
C VAL A 158 30.96 8.25 19.89
N LYS A 159 31.99 7.61 20.41
CA LYS A 159 32.98 6.85 19.61
C LYS A 159 33.55 7.66 18.43
N GLY A 160 33.87 8.96 18.65
CA GLY A 160 34.38 9.85 17.62
C GLY A 160 33.33 10.61 16.79
N ARG A 161 32.05 10.28 16.91
CA ARG A 161 30.96 11.01 16.28
C ARG A 161 30.43 12.09 17.21
N LEU A 162 30.28 13.31 16.70
CA LEU A 162 29.60 14.37 17.44
C LEU A 162 28.07 14.14 17.40
N ALA A 163 27.49 14.01 18.57
CA ALA A 163 26.04 13.84 18.78
C ALA A 163 25.50 14.95 19.67
N HIS A 164 24.21 15.04 19.83
CA HIS A 164 23.56 15.92 20.80
C HIS A 164 22.49 15.13 21.61
N ALA A 165 22.18 15.68 22.79
CA ALA A 165 21.05 15.21 23.59
C ALA A 165 20.53 16.30 24.53
N ASN A 166 19.25 16.18 24.93
CA ASN A 166 18.68 16.96 26.00
C ASN A 166 19.12 16.38 27.36
N VAL A 167 19.61 17.22 28.24
CA VAL A 167 20.05 16.84 29.59
C VAL A 167 19.03 17.20 30.68
N THR A 168 17.91 17.78 30.27
CA THR A 168 16.71 18.01 31.09
C THR A 168 15.48 17.49 30.37
N ASP A 169 14.43 17.11 31.12
CA ASP A 169 13.15 16.67 30.55
C ASP A 169 12.53 17.74 29.65
N ALA A 170 11.88 17.31 28.57
CA ALA A 170 11.12 18.22 27.74
C ALA A 170 9.71 18.41 28.33
N ASN A 171 9.38 19.66 28.65
CA ASN A 171 8.10 20.07 29.19
C ASN A 171 7.38 20.99 28.20
N VAL A 172 6.07 21.11 28.34
CA VAL A 172 5.23 22.04 27.58
C VAL A 172 4.40 22.91 28.53
N PRO A 173 3.98 24.12 28.12
CA PRO A 173 3.03 24.88 28.93
C PRO A 173 1.78 24.04 29.23
N GLU A 174 1.21 24.21 30.41
CA GLU A 174 -0.01 23.51 30.86
C GLU A 174 -1.14 23.61 29.84
N THR A 175 -1.22 24.72 29.10
CA THR A 175 -2.19 24.91 28.04
C THR A 175 -2.03 23.95 26.85
N LEU A 176 -0.91 23.26 26.73
CA LEU A 176 -0.63 22.24 25.71
C LEU A 176 -0.56 20.82 26.29
N ALA A 177 -0.71 20.68 27.62
CA ALA A 177 -0.57 19.40 28.32
C ALA A 177 -1.50 18.32 27.78
N ASP A 178 -2.75 18.67 27.46
CA ASP A 178 -3.75 17.74 26.90
C ASP A 178 -3.56 17.44 25.40
N THR A 179 -2.62 18.12 24.76
CA THR A 179 -2.41 18.03 23.31
C THR A 179 -1.11 17.36 22.94
N VAL A 180 -0.02 17.72 23.62
CA VAL A 180 1.34 17.21 23.30
C VAL A 180 1.62 15.95 24.07
N LEU A 181 2.10 14.92 23.38
CA LEU A 181 2.50 13.63 23.94
C LEU A 181 4.00 13.59 24.24
N ALA A 182 4.81 13.86 23.22
CA ALA A 182 6.26 13.80 23.27
C ALA A 182 6.88 14.77 22.27
N VAL A 183 8.16 15.07 22.45
CA VAL A 183 9.01 15.82 21.52
C VAL A 183 10.22 14.94 21.19
N THR A 184 10.26 14.39 19.98
CA THR A 184 11.35 13.54 19.49
C THR A 184 12.35 14.33 18.66
N GLY A 185 13.57 13.79 18.45
CA GLY A 185 14.65 14.47 17.75
C GLY A 185 15.56 15.32 18.66
N LEU A 186 15.31 15.35 19.98
CA LEU A 186 16.17 16.05 20.94
C LEU A 186 17.47 15.29 21.26
N GLN A 187 17.66 14.08 20.70
CA GLN A 187 18.86 13.29 20.87
C GLN A 187 19.29 12.63 19.57
N THR A 188 20.61 12.48 19.38
CA THR A 188 21.24 11.67 18.35
C THR A 188 22.38 10.80 18.91
N VAL A 189 22.42 10.64 20.21
CA VAL A 189 23.38 9.76 20.89
C VAL A 189 23.06 8.31 20.54
N HIS A 190 21.81 7.89 20.74
CA HIS A 190 21.27 6.67 20.19
C HIS A 190 20.51 7.01 18.92
N MET A 191 20.77 6.28 17.86
CA MET A 191 20.06 6.40 16.60
C MET A 191 19.68 5.00 16.17
N ALA A 192 18.54 4.89 15.51
CA ALA A 192 18.22 3.66 14.82
C ALA A 192 19.31 3.31 13.81
N HIS A 193 19.54 2.05 13.60
CA HIS A 193 20.54 1.52 12.68
C HIS A 193 19.97 0.34 11.92
N THR A 194 20.51 0.09 10.74
CA THR A 194 20.25 -1.11 9.97
C THR A 194 20.89 -2.31 10.66
N THR A 195 20.25 -3.46 10.57
CA THR A 195 20.74 -4.69 11.19
C THR A 195 21.29 -5.68 10.15
N SER A 196 21.46 -5.28 8.88
CA SER A 196 22.03 -6.15 7.85
C SER A 196 23.52 -6.41 8.03
N ARG A 197 23.91 -7.63 7.68
CA ARG A 197 25.31 -8.07 7.74
C ARG A 197 25.73 -8.69 6.43
N ARG A 198 26.81 -8.18 5.81
CA ARG A 198 27.47 -8.90 4.74
C ARG A 198 28.15 -10.14 5.31
N ALA A 199 27.98 -11.28 4.67
CA ALA A 199 28.75 -12.46 5.01
C ALA A 199 30.22 -12.22 4.67
N ASN A 200 31.05 -11.98 5.69
CA ASN A 200 32.49 -11.84 5.54
C ASN A 200 33.12 -13.23 5.44
N PHE A 201 33.18 -13.78 4.23
CA PHE A 201 34.07 -14.90 3.95
C PHE A 201 35.52 -14.38 3.94
N GLN A 202 36.18 -14.27 5.10
CA GLN A 202 37.63 -14.20 5.12
C GLN A 202 38.17 -15.55 4.63
N ALA A 203 38.46 -15.59 3.34
CA ALA A 203 38.90 -16.78 2.64
C ALA A 203 40.31 -17.19 3.10
N ALA A 204 40.37 -18.25 3.91
CA ALA A 204 41.51 -19.16 3.86
C ALA A 204 41.40 -20.18 2.69
N THR A 205 40.22 -20.32 2.10
CA THR A 205 39.91 -21.05 0.87
C THR A 205 38.73 -20.39 0.16
N PRO A 206 38.66 -20.38 -1.20
CA PRO A 206 37.47 -19.90 -1.90
C PRO A 206 36.29 -20.81 -1.57
N GLN A 207 35.50 -20.44 -0.56
CA GLN A 207 34.27 -21.14 -0.25
C GLN A 207 33.22 -20.63 -1.20
N ALA A 208 32.51 -21.53 -1.88
CA ALA A 208 31.41 -21.16 -2.77
C ALA A 208 30.38 -20.33 -2.00
N ILE A 209 29.87 -19.25 -2.62
CA ILE A 209 28.73 -18.50 -2.11
C ILE A 209 27.58 -19.50 -1.93
N VAL A 210 27.15 -19.73 -0.70
CA VAL A 210 26.09 -20.71 -0.35
C VAL A 210 24.76 -20.06 -0.01
N GLY A 211 24.63 -18.73 -0.18
CA GLY A 211 23.41 -17.99 0.10
C GLY A 211 22.22 -18.46 -0.74
N VAL A 212 21.04 -18.34 -0.17
CA VAL A 212 19.78 -18.71 -0.82
C VAL A 212 19.39 -17.65 -1.86
N ASN A 213 19.04 -18.08 -3.08
CA ASN A 213 18.41 -17.18 -4.03
C ASN A 213 17.00 -16.81 -3.50
N PRO A 214 16.64 -15.53 -3.34
CA PRO A 214 15.34 -15.11 -2.80
C PRO A 214 14.15 -15.71 -3.54
N THR A 215 14.28 -16.02 -4.84
CA THR A 215 13.23 -16.67 -5.64
C THR A 215 12.82 -18.06 -5.13
N LEU A 216 13.65 -18.68 -4.29
CA LEU A 216 13.36 -19.97 -3.69
C LEU A 216 12.57 -19.89 -2.38
N PHE A 217 12.47 -18.73 -1.74
CA PHE A 217 11.72 -18.57 -0.49
C PHE A 217 10.27 -19.08 -0.59
N PRO A 218 9.49 -18.80 -1.67
CA PRO A 218 8.15 -19.35 -1.79
C PRO A 218 8.08 -20.89 -1.74
N SER A 219 9.06 -21.57 -2.29
CA SER A 219 9.09 -23.05 -2.25
C SER A 219 9.57 -23.57 -0.91
N ILE A 220 10.57 -22.93 -0.31
CA ILE A 220 11.13 -23.31 0.99
C ILE A 220 10.08 -23.20 2.09
N TYR A 221 9.33 -22.10 2.13
CA TYR A 221 8.36 -21.82 3.19
C TYR A 221 6.90 -22.16 2.82
N GLY A 222 6.72 -23.08 1.87
CA GLY A 222 5.40 -23.64 1.55
C GLY A 222 4.41 -22.68 0.93
N ALA A 223 4.86 -21.72 0.12
CA ALA A 223 3.99 -20.73 -0.55
C ALA A 223 3.83 -20.99 -2.06
N SER A 224 4.44 -22.03 -2.66
CA SER A 224 4.45 -22.25 -4.11
C SER A 224 3.05 -22.39 -4.71
N GLY A 225 2.09 -22.97 -3.99
CA GLY A 225 0.69 -23.13 -4.42
C GLY A 225 -0.18 -21.89 -4.28
N MET A 226 0.34 -20.80 -3.73
CA MET A 226 -0.44 -19.59 -3.51
C MET A 226 -0.31 -18.60 -4.68
N PRO A 227 -1.36 -17.80 -4.99
CA PRO A 227 -1.23 -16.71 -5.94
C PRO A 227 -0.20 -15.67 -5.47
N SER A 228 0.38 -14.90 -6.37
CA SER A 228 1.26 -13.78 -6.02
C SER A 228 0.48 -12.64 -5.35
N ALA A 229 1.20 -11.71 -4.73
CA ALA A 229 0.60 -10.54 -4.09
C ALA A 229 0.18 -9.44 -5.10
N SER A 230 -0.31 -9.80 -6.28
CA SER A 230 -0.59 -8.88 -7.40
C SER A 230 -1.59 -7.76 -7.08
N THR A 231 -2.42 -7.93 -6.05
CA THR A 231 -3.39 -6.91 -5.60
C THR A 231 -2.91 -6.14 -4.36
N ALA A 232 -1.79 -6.55 -3.73
CA ALA A 232 -1.28 -5.93 -2.52
C ALA A 232 -0.21 -4.87 -2.81
N THR A 233 -0.24 -3.78 -2.05
CA THR A 233 0.82 -2.78 -1.98
C THR A 233 1.70 -3.05 -0.77
N ILE A 234 3.01 -3.11 -1.00
CA ILE A 234 4.04 -3.27 0.03
C ILE A 234 4.64 -1.91 0.36
N GLY A 235 4.80 -1.61 1.65
CA GLY A 235 5.56 -0.46 2.13
C GLY A 235 6.93 -0.90 2.64
N ILE A 236 7.96 -0.11 2.41
CA ILE A 236 9.29 -0.31 3.00
C ILE A 236 9.75 1.01 3.60
N ILE A 237 10.10 1.01 4.86
CA ILE A 237 10.72 2.17 5.52
C ILE A 237 12.20 2.16 5.19
N THR A 238 12.68 3.26 4.64
CA THR A 238 14.06 3.40 4.16
C THR A 238 14.66 4.74 4.57
N GLN A 239 15.93 4.95 4.24
CA GLN A 239 16.63 6.23 4.45
C GLN A 239 17.57 6.49 3.28
N GLY A 240 17.73 7.76 2.92
CA GLY A 240 18.71 8.15 1.93
C GLY A 240 18.23 8.09 0.48
N SER A 241 19.18 7.92 -0.44
CA SER A 241 18.91 7.86 -1.88
C SER A 241 18.46 6.47 -2.31
N MET A 242 17.30 6.36 -2.91
CA MET A 242 16.73 5.10 -3.43
C MET A 242 17.07 4.82 -4.91
N THR A 243 17.87 5.66 -5.55
CA THR A 243 18.15 5.55 -6.99
C THR A 243 18.76 4.20 -7.34
N GLN A 244 19.80 3.77 -6.60
CA GLN A 244 20.47 2.50 -6.84
C GLN A 244 19.57 1.32 -6.46
N THR A 245 18.88 1.40 -5.34
CA THR A 245 17.94 0.36 -4.88
C THR A 245 16.84 0.09 -5.91
N VAL A 246 16.25 1.13 -6.50
CA VAL A 246 15.23 0.98 -7.55
C VAL A 246 15.84 0.37 -8.82
N THR A 247 17.07 0.72 -9.17
CA THR A 247 17.79 0.16 -10.32
C THR A 247 18.06 -1.33 -10.13
N ASP A 248 18.62 -1.70 -8.98
CA ASP A 248 18.96 -3.09 -8.67
C ASP A 248 17.70 -3.96 -8.50
N LEU A 249 16.63 -3.44 -7.90
CA LEU A 249 15.35 -4.15 -7.80
C LEU A 249 14.76 -4.49 -9.18
N LYS A 250 14.79 -3.55 -10.13
CA LYS A 250 14.33 -3.80 -11.51
C LYS A 250 15.20 -4.83 -12.22
N ALA A 251 16.52 -4.75 -12.02
CA ALA A 251 17.47 -5.72 -12.56
C ALA A 251 17.26 -7.13 -11.94
N PHE A 252 17.07 -7.20 -10.62
CA PHE A 252 16.72 -8.44 -9.92
C PHE A 252 15.43 -9.06 -10.47
N ALA A 253 14.38 -8.26 -10.64
CA ALA A 253 13.12 -8.73 -11.20
C ALA A 253 13.32 -9.31 -12.61
N ALA A 254 14.03 -8.60 -13.48
CA ALA A 254 14.34 -9.06 -14.85
C ALA A 254 15.15 -10.35 -14.85
N ASN A 255 16.21 -10.45 -14.02
CA ASN A 255 17.06 -11.64 -13.88
C ASN A 255 16.29 -12.85 -13.34
N SER A 256 15.24 -12.60 -12.55
CA SER A 256 14.38 -13.62 -11.93
C SER A 256 13.18 -14.02 -12.79
N GLY A 257 13.00 -13.40 -13.97
CA GLY A 257 11.84 -13.64 -14.83
C GLY A 257 10.55 -13.02 -14.29
N TYR A 258 10.64 -12.08 -13.36
CA TYR A 258 9.50 -11.35 -12.80
C TYR A 258 9.14 -10.13 -13.65
N PRO A 259 7.86 -9.73 -13.68
CA PRO A 259 7.48 -8.44 -14.25
C PRO A 259 8.20 -7.29 -13.52
N THR A 260 8.48 -6.21 -14.23
CA THR A 260 9.02 -5.00 -13.60
C THR A 260 8.06 -4.49 -12.52
N PRO A 261 8.46 -4.46 -11.24
CA PRO A 261 7.56 -4.04 -10.17
C PRO A 261 7.27 -2.54 -10.25
N PRO A 262 6.02 -2.11 -10.08
CA PRO A 262 5.70 -0.69 -9.92
C PRO A 262 6.27 -0.18 -8.58
N VAL A 263 7.23 0.75 -8.63
CA VAL A 263 7.90 1.31 -7.44
C VAL A 263 7.72 2.81 -7.40
N SER A 264 7.39 3.34 -6.22
CA SER A 264 7.33 4.78 -5.95
C SER A 264 8.18 5.11 -4.73
N VAL A 265 9.01 6.15 -4.84
CA VAL A 265 9.77 6.70 -3.70
C VAL A 265 8.96 7.83 -3.10
N VAL A 266 8.64 7.71 -1.82
CA VAL A 266 7.90 8.71 -1.04
C VAL A 266 8.89 9.38 -0.08
N THR A 267 9.44 10.51 -0.48
CA THR A 267 10.37 11.27 0.37
C THR A 267 9.64 11.94 1.53
N VAL A 268 10.11 11.72 2.74
CA VAL A 268 9.61 12.33 3.98
C VAL A 268 10.71 13.24 4.53
N GLY A 269 10.41 14.52 4.67
CA GLY A 269 11.42 15.52 4.96
C GLY A 269 12.16 15.98 3.70
N SER A 270 13.46 16.13 3.76
CA SER A 270 14.31 16.55 2.64
C SER A 270 14.91 15.35 1.91
N ALA A 271 15.08 15.49 0.60
CA ALA A 271 15.81 14.49 -0.18
C ALA A 271 17.26 14.36 0.32
N SER A 272 17.73 13.13 0.43
CA SER A 272 19.09 12.82 0.85
C SER A 272 19.86 12.14 -0.28
N SER A 273 21.16 12.42 -0.39
CA SER A 273 22.09 11.75 -1.30
C SER A 273 22.84 10.60 -0.62
N ASP A 274 22.55 10.30 0.64
CA ASP A 274 23.18 9.21 1.38
C ASP A 274 22.85 7.86 0.75
N THR A 275 23.88 7.06 0.52
CA THR A 275 23.79 5.73 -0.09
C THR A 275 24.29 4.63 0.85
N ALA A 276 24.60 4.93 2.10
CA ALA A 276 25.18 3.97 3.04
C ALA A 276 24.26 2.76 3.29
N GLY A 277 22.94 2.94 3.18
CA GLY A 277 21.95 1.88 3.39
C GLY A 277 21.61 1.03 2.16
N VAL A 278 22.28 1.18 1.02
CA VAL A 278 21.92 0.46 -0.24
C VAL A 278 21.85 -1.05 -0.04
N ASP A 279 22.75 -1.65 0.73
CA ASP A 279 22.73 -3.08 1.02
C ASP A 279 21.41 -3.51 1.70
N GLU A 280 21.01 -2.75 2.70
CA GLU A 280 19.77 -2.97 3.45
C GLU A 280 18.55 -2.85 2.55
N TRP A 281 18.45 -1.72 1.85
CA TRP A 281 17.24 -1.44 1.04
C TRP A 281 17.11 -2.37 -0.18
N ASN A 282 18.24 -2.85 -0.71
CA ASN A 282 18.23 -3.87 -1.76
C ASN A 282 17.75 -5.21 -1.22
N MET A 283 18.21 -5.62 -0.03
CA MET A 283 17.75 -6.84 0.63
C MET A 283 16.25 -6.78 0.94
N ASP A 284 15.77 -5.68 1.52
CA ASP A 284 14.36 -5.46 1.84
C ASP A 284 13.46 -5.57 0.61
N THR A 285 13.83 -4.86 -0.45
CA THR A 285 12.99 -4.79 -1.66
C THR A 285 12.98 -6.10 -2.43
N GLN A 286 14.14 -6.73 -2.62
CA GLN A 286 14.27 -7.97 -3.40
C GLN A 286 13.67 -9.17 -2.67
N SER A 287 13.91 -9.29 -1.35
CA SER A 287 13.34 -10.38 -0.54
C SER A 287 11.83 -10.26 -0.40
N SER A 288 11.30 -9.03 -0.18
CA SER A 288 9.86 -8.81 -0.15
C SER A 288 9.18 -9.14 -1.49
N LEU A 289 9.78 -8.72 -2.62
CA LEU A 289 9.24 -9.02 -3.96
C LEU A 289 9.22 -10.52 -4.23
N ALA A 290 10.32 -11.21 -3.91
CA ALA A 290 10.44 -12.65 -4.15
C ALA A 290 9.44 -13.44 -3.29
N ALA A 291 9.38 -13.18 -1.98
CA ALA A 291 8.42 -13.81 -1.07
C ALA A 291 6.96 -13.51 -1.45
N ALA A 292 6.70 -12.32 -2.02
CA ALA A 292 5.39 -11.94 -2.56
C ALA A 292 5.02 -12.70 -3.86
N GLY A 293 5.91 -13.54 -4.39
CA GLY A 293 5.67 -14.32 -5.60
C GLY A 293 5.98 -13.57 -6.89
N GLY A 294 6.85 -12.54 -6.84
CA GLY A 294 7.39 -11.81 -7.98
C GLY A 294 6.45 -10.80 -8.63
N THR A 295 5.18 -10.76 -8.24
CA THR A 295 4.19 -9.80 -8.77
C THR A 295 3.44 -9.15 -7.62
N ILE A 296 3.43 -7.82 -7.60
CA ILE A 296 2.77 -6.98 -6.60
C ILE A 296 2.00 -5.85 -7.28
N LYS A 297 1.02 -5.26 -6.60
CA LYS A 297 0.33 -4.07 -7.09
C LYS A 297 1.27 -2.87 -7.18
N SER A 298 2.04 -2.62 -6.12
CA SER A 298 3.07 -1.58 -6.06
C SER A 298 3.95 -1.75 -4.83
N MET A 299 5.15 -1.16 -4.87
CA MET A 299 6.06 -1.02 -3.73
C MET A 299 6.28 0.47 -3.44
N LEU A 300 6.08 0.88 -2.20
CA LEU A 300 6.25 2.25 -1.73
C LEU A 300 7.47 2.31 -0.82
N LEU A 301 8.51 3.01 -1.25
CA LEU A 301 9.72 3.24 -0.47
C LEU A 301 9.55 4.57 0.28
N TYR A 302 9.17 4.49 1.55
CA TYR A 302 9.05 5.64 2.43
C TYR A 302 10.43 5.99 2.96
N THR A 303 11.06 7.02 2.39
CA THR A 303 12.45 7.33 2.68
C THR A 303 12.59 8.55 3.60
N ALA A 304 13.21 8.33 4.76
CA ALA A 304 13.58 9.35 5.71
C ALA A 304 14.82 10.14 5.24
N THR A 305 14.99 11.37 5.70
CA THR A 305 16.21 12.15 5.46
C THR A 305 17.41 11.53 6.16
N THR A 306 17.24 11.17 7.43
CA THR A 306 18.23 10.51 8.28
C THR A 306 17.60 9.39 9.11
N LEU A 307 18.41 8.63 9.85
CA LEU A 307 17.91 7.64 10.83
C LEU A 307 17.66 8.25 12.22
N SER A 308 17.46 9.58 12.30
CA SER A 308 17.12 10.25 13.57
C SER A 308 15.70 9.90 14.00
N ASP A 309 15.45 10.02 15.31
CA ASP A 309 14.15 9.77 15.93
C ASP A 309 13.01 10.57 15.28
N ALA A 310 13.25 11.86 15.00
CA ALA A 310 12.26 12.73 14.38
C ALA A 310 11.92 12.31 12.96
N ASP A 311 12.95 12.05 12.14
CA ASP A 311 12.78 11.67 10.74
C ASP A 311 12.06 10.31 10.60
N LEU A 312 12.44 9.32 11.42
CA LEU A 312 11.80 7.99 11.40
C LEU A 312 10.36 8.04 11.89
N THR A 313 10.09 8.77 13.01
CA THR A 313 8.72 8.97 13.49
C THR A 313 7.83 9.61 12.42
N ALA A 314 8.36 10.64 11.71
CA ALA A 314 7.64 11.26 10.60
C ALA A 314 7.40 10.29 9.44
N THR A 315 8.36 9.39 9.17
CA THR A 315 8.29 8.40 8.08
C THR A 315 7.28 7.30 8.39
N TYR A 316 7.28 6.74 9.60
CA TYR A 316 6.23 5.80 10.06
C TYR A 316 4.85 6.45 9.98
N ASN A 317 4.75 7.67 10.49
CA ASN A 317 3.47 8.41 10.46
C ASN A 317 2.98 8.69 9.04
N ARG A 318 3.89 8.95 8.09
CA ARG A 318 3.54 9.13 6.68
C ARG A 318 2.99 7.84 6.08
N ALA A 319 3.63 6.69 6.28
CA ALA A 319 3.16 5.41 5.78
C ALA A 319 1.77 5.03 6.33
N VAL A 320 1.53 5.31 7.61
CA VAL A 320 0.22 5.08 8.25
C VAL A 320 -0.83 6.07 7.76
N SER A 321 -0.46 7.34 7.61
CA SER A 321 -1.36 8.38 7.12
C SER A 321 -1.78 8.18 5.67
N ASP A 322 -0.90 7.70 4.81
CA ASP A 322 -1.24 7.38 3.43
C ASP A 322 -2.20 6.18 3.32
N ASN A 323 -2.10 5.22 4.23
CA ASN A 323 -2.90 3.99 4.31
C ASN A 323 -2.99 3.22 2.99
N LEU A 324 -1.91 3.22 2.20
CA LEU A 324 -1.85 2.58 0.88
C LEU A 324 -1.27 1.16 0.96
N ALA A 325 -0.20 0.98 1.76
CA ALA A 325 0.41 -0.33 1.99
C ALA A 325 -0.30 -1.06 3.12
N LYS A 326 -0.59 -2.35 2.93
CA LYS A 326 -1.19 -3.19 3.98
C LYS A 326 -0.16 -3.90 4.84
N VAL A 327 1.04 -4.14 4.29
CA VAL A 327 2.18 -4.68 5.03
C VAL A 327 3.38 -3.75 4.81
N ILE A 328 4.04 -3.38 5.88
CA ILE A 328 5.12 -2.40 5.89
C ILE A 328 6.34 -3.01 6.58
N ASN A 329 7.46 -3.09 5.86
CA ASN A 329 8.72 -3.58 6.37
C ASN A 329 9.50 -2.49 7.12
N VAL A 330 10.12 -2.87 8.24
CA VAL A 330 11.05 -2.05 9.02
C VAL A 330 12.25 -2.90 9.41
N SER A 331 13.36 -2.71 8.72
CA SER A 331 14.63 -3.37 9.01
C SER A 331 15.58 -2.43 9.78
N LEU A 332 15.02 -1.81 10.82
CA LEU A 332 15.68 -0.81 11.66
C LEU A 332 15.39 -1.09 13.13
N GLY A 333 16.36 -0.84 13.97
CA GLY A 333 16.19 -0.97 15.40
C GLY A 333 17.10 -0.07 16.22
N GLU A 334 16.69 0.16 17.46
CA GLU A 334 17.46 0.84 18.49
C GLU A 334 17.19 0.24 19.85
N CYS A 335 17.98 0.59 20.86
CA CYS A 335 17.78 0.11 22.23
C CYS A 335 16.43 0.55 22.80
N GLU A 336 15.61 -0.41 23.29
CA GLU A 336 14.27 -0.15 23.82
C GLU A 336 14.24 0.86 24.98
N THR A 337 15.26 0.88 25.84
CA THR A 337 15.31 1.80 26.98
C THR A 337 15.67 3.23 26.56
N ALA A 338 16.49 3.39 25.51
CA ALA A 338 16.77 4.67 24.91
C ALA A 338 15.52 5.22 24.20
N ALA A 339 14.83 4.41 23.39
CA ALA A 339 13.58 4.76 22.74
C ALA A 339 12.49 5.18 23.75
N LYS A 340 12.42 4.51 24.93
CA LYS A 340 11.49 4.87 25.99
C LYS A 340 11.80 6.25 26.56
N SER A 341 13.06 6.54 26.87
CA SER A 341 13.46 7.80 27.47
C SER A 341 13.36 8.98 26.50
N SER A 342 13.65 8.79 25.22
CA SER A 342 13.54 9.84 24.20
C SER A 342 12.07 10.18 23.80
N GLY A 343 11.09 9.43 24.32
CA GLY A 343 9.67 9.60 24.00
C GLY A 343 9.24 8.95 22.70
N ILE A 344 10.15 8.25 22.00
CA ILE A 344 9.86 7.55 20.74
C ILE A 344 8.82 6.46 20.94
N THR A 345 8.98 5.64 21.98
CA THR A 345 8.02 4.56 22.27
C THR A 345 6.59 5.11 22.34
N ALA A 346 6.38 6.18 23.12
CA ALA A 346 5.05 6.78 23.23
C ALA A 346 4.53 7.32 21.89
N SER A 347 5.40 7.94 21.08
CA SER A 347 5.07 8.52 19.79
C SER A 347 4.75 7.45 18.74
N ASN A 348 5.61 6.45 18.61
CA ASN A 348 5.51 5.47 17.53
C ASN A 348 4.46 4.39 17.85
N ASP A 349 4.26 4.02 19.13
CA ASP A 349 3.23 3.04 19.50
C ASP A 349 1.83 3.54 19.16
N GLN A 350 1.52 4.84 19.33
CA GLN A 350 0.23 5.34 18.86
C GLN A 350 0.11 5.39 17.33
N ILE A 351 1.24 5.54 16.60
CA ILE A 351 1.28 5.44 15.13
C ILE A 351 1.02 3.99 14.71
N PHE A 352 1.72 3.01 15.32
CA PHE A 352 1.53 1.59 15.03
C PHE A 352 0.15 1.09 15.46
N GLN A 353 -0.38 1.59 16.56
CA GLN A 353 -1.76 1.31 16.96
C GLN A 353 -2.77 1.82 15.93
N THR A 354 -2.53 3.02 15.38
CA THR A 354 -3.34 3.58 14.29
C THR A 354 -3.27 2.69 13.05
N ALA A 355 -2.08 2.16 12.73
CA ALA A 355 -1.90 1.20 11.64
C ALA A 355 -2.76 -0.06 11.84
N VAL A 356 -2.72 -0.66 13.03
CA VAL A 356 -3.58 -1.82 13.40
C VAL A 356 -5.06 -1.48 13.23
N ALA A 357 -5.50 -0.32 13.74
CA ALA A 357 -6.89 0.13 13.62
C ALA A 357 -7.33 0.32 12.16
N GLN A 358 -6.40 0.70 11.26
CA GLN A 358 -6.64 0.88 9.82
C GLN A 358 -6.36 -0.38 8.97
N GLY A 359 -6.02 -1.49 9.60
CA GLY A 359 -5.75 -2.76 8.92
C GLY A 359 -4.41 -2.82 8.20
N GLN A 360 -3.40 -2.13 8.74
CA GLN A 360 -2.01 -2.21 8.29
C GLN A 360 -1.19 -3.04 9.31
N THR A 361 -0.16 -3.71 8.82
CA THR A 361 0.75 -4.54 9.63
C THR A 361 2.18 -4.09 9.42
N PHE A 362 2.89 -3.76 10.49
CA PHE A 362 4.32 -3.55 10.46
C PHE A 362 5.06 -4.86 10.75
N SER A 363 6.00 -5.22 9.87
CA SER A 363 6.96 -6.32 10.01
C SER A 363 8.28 -5.73 10.43
N VAL A 364 8.78 -6.07 11.58
CA VAL A 364 9.94 -5.43 12.19
C VAL A 364 11.01 -6.44 12.55
N SER A 365 12.25 -6.21 12.11
CA SER A 365 13.40 -7.02 12.48
C SER A 365 13.66 -6.95 13.99
N SER A 366 13.88 -8.13 14.62
CA SER A 366 14.02 -8.19 16.10
C SER A 366 15.39 -7.78 16.63
N GLY A 367 16.37 -7.59 15.73
CA GLY A 367 17.77 -7.25 16.07
C GLY A 367 18.75 -8.37 15.81
N ASP A 368 20.04 -8.05 15.83
CA ASP A 368 21.16 -8.91 15.44
C ASP A 368 22.20 -9.11 16.53
N SER A 369 21.90 -8.64 17.74
CA SER A 369 22.80 -8.71 18.89
C SER A 369 22.36 -9.71 19.96
N GLY A 370 21.56 -10.70 19.54
CA GLY A 370 21.01 -11.69 20.45
C GLY A 370 20.01 -11.04 21.42
N SER A 371 20.07 -11.42 22.70
CA SER A 371 19.23 -10.77 23.73
C SER A 371 19.82 -9.47 24.28
N TYR A 372 20.89 -8.92 23.66
CA TYR A 372 21.68 -7.78 24.19
C TYR A 372 21.64 -6.57 23.28
N GLU A 373 20.50 -6.21 22.74
CA GLU A 373 20.33 -5.14 21.74
C GLU A 373 20.70 -3.74 22.26
N CYS A 374 20.69 -3.54 23.58
CA CYS A 374 21.19 -2.30 24.18
C CYS A 374 22.70 -2.30 24.50
N GLY A 375 23.41 -3.38 24.16
CA GLY A 375 24.80 -3.59 24.56
C GLY A 375 24.93 -4.01 26.03
N GLY A 376 26.17 -4.23 26.49
CA GLY A 376 26.44 -4.66 27.86
C GLY A 376 26.03 -6.13 28.12
N SER A 377 25.71 -6.46 29.38
CA SER A 377 25.39 -7.83 29.83
C SER A 377 23.92 -8.02 30.25
N THR A 378 23.09 -7.01 30.12
CA THR A 378 21.66 -7.06 30.49
C THR A 378 20.82 -7.43 29.29
N ASN A 379 19.93 -8.40 29.46
CA ASN A 379 18.97 -8.75 28.42
C ASN A 379 17.98 -7.59 28.21
N GLN A 380 18.11 -6.93 27.07
CA GLN A 380 17.29 -5.81 26.63
C GLN A 380 17.10 -5.89 25.12
N GLN A 381 15.92 -5.50 24.66
CA GLN A 381 15.49 -5.78 23.32
C GLN A 381 15.57 -4.55 22.40
N SER A 382 15.32 -4.78 21.11
CA SER A 382 15.27 -3.75 20.09
C SER A 382 13.87 -3.13 20.00
N TYR A 383 13.79 -1.81 19.88
CA TYR A 383 12.60 -1.06 19.48
C TYR A 383 12.74 -0.64 17.99
N PRO A 384 11.70 -0.76 17.13
CA PRO A 384 10.28 -0.95 17.49
C PRO A 384 9.81 -2.40 17.58
N ALA A 385 10.67 -3.42 17.49
CA ALA A 385 10.24 -4.82 17.54
C ALA A 385 9.44 -5.19 18.80
N VAL A 386 9.75 -4.57 19.95
CA VAL A 386 9.00 -4.81 21.21
C VAL A 386 7.64 -4.14 21.27
N SER A 387 7.28 -3.27 20.35
CA SER A 387 5.95 -2.66 20.32
C SER A 387 4.85 -3.73 20.25
N PRO A 388 3.75 -3.60 21.03
CA PRO A 388 2.64 -4.55 20.99
C PRO A 388 1.79 -4.47 19.72
N TYR A 389 2.10 -3.52 18.84
CA TYR A 389 1.35 -3.22 17.62
C TYR A 389 2.11 -3.59 16.33
N VAL A 390 3.22 -4.32 16.44
CA VAL A 390 4.02 -4.79 15.30
C VAL A 390 4.25 -6.30 15.39
N MET A 391 4.56 -6.92 14.25
CA MET A 391 5.10 -8.29 14.19
C MET A 391 6.61 -8.21 14.32
N ALA A 392 7.16 -8.82 15.36
CA ALA A 392 8.60 -8.96 15.57
C ALA A 392 9.13 -10.20 14.88
N ILE A 393 10.11 -10.05 14.00
CA ILE A 393 10.61 -11.13 13.17
C ILE A 393 12.06 -11.45 13.53
N GLY A 394 12.29 -12.66 14.02
CA GLY A 394 13.60 -13.20 14.40
C GLY A 394 14.34 -13.85 13.24
N GLY A 395 15.57 -14.30 13.51
CA GLY A 395 16.46 -14.91 12.52
C GLY A 395 16.76 -16.38 12.81
N THR A 396 16.75 -17.21 11.77
CA THR A 396 17.18 -18.61 11.81
C THR A 396 18.42 -18.85 10.95
N THR A 397 19.08 -19.98 11.17
CA THR A 397 20.04 -20.55 10.22
C THR A 397 19.30 -21.60 9.41
N LEU A 398 19.05 -21.29 8.15
CA LEU A 398 18.28 -22.12 7.23
C LEU A 398 19.17 -23.20 6.58
N SER A 399 18.67 -24.42 6.53
CA SER A 399 19.18 -25.50 5.69
C SER A 399 18.13 -25.83 4.63
N SER A 400 18.49 -25.71 3.35
CA SER A 400 17.60 -26.01 2.23
C SER A 400 18.34 -26.78 1.14
N SER A 401 17.62 -27.56 0.34
CA SER A 401 18.16 -28.32 -0.80
C SER A 401 17.23 -28.19 -2.00
N GLY A 402 17.72 -27.59 -3.10
CA GLY A 402 16.93 -27.45 -4.33
C GLY A 402 15.62 -26.68 -4.16
N GLY A 403 15.55 -25.71 -3.23
CA GLY A 403 14.33 -24.97 -2.92
C GLY A 403 13.38 -25.70 -1.98
N THR A 404 13.78 -26.82 -1.40
CA THR A 404 13.03 -27.56 -0.37
C THR A 404 13.61 -27.25 1.00
N TRP A 405 12.77 -26.99 1.97
CA TRP A 405 13.14 -26.86 3.38
C TRP A 405 13.69 -28.21 3.90
N VAL A 406 14.83 -28.18 4.58
CA VAL A 406 15.45 -29.34 5.19
C VAL A 406 15.44 -29.22 6.71
N GLY A 407 15.66 -28.03 7.24
CA GLY A 407 15.66 -27.77 8.67
C GLY A 407 16.09 -26.34 8.98
N GLU A 408 15.81 -25.89 10.21
CA GLU A 408 16.25 -24.62 10.74
C GLU A 408 16.73 -24.78 12.17
N THR A 409 17.74 -24.00 12.55
CA THR A 409 18.15 -23.75 13.91
C THR A 409 18.09 -22.25 14.18
N ALA A 410 18.02 -21.84 15.43
CA ALA A 410 18.14 -20.42 15.75
C ALA A 410 19.47 -19.87 15.20
N TRP A 411 19.48 -18.66 14.68
CA TRP A 411 20.73 -17.95 14.44
C TRP A 411 21.37 -17.61 15.77
N SER A 412 22.38 -18.38 16.12
CA SER A 412 22.90 -18.50 17.48
C SER A 412 24.12 -17.62 17.76
N CYS A 413 24.17 -17.11 18.99
CA CYS A 413 25.35 -16.53 19.60
C CYS A 413 25.45 -17.00 21.08
N SER A 414 26.61 -16.80 21.71
CA SER A 414 26.92 -17.46 22.98
C SER A 414 26.89 -16.56 24.23
N GLY A 415 26.59 -15.26 24.10
CA GLY A 415 26.50 -14.38 25.27
C GLY A 415 26.90 -12.92 25.00
N PRO A 416 26.92 -12.06 26.02
CA PRO A 416 27.10 -10.61 25.88
C PRO A 416 28.44 -10.19 25.27
N SER A 417 29.45 -11.02 25.33
CA SER A 417 30.75 -10.76 24.71
C SER A 417 30.82 -11.14 23.22
N THR A 418 29.90 -12.00 22.75
CA THR A 418 29.93 -12.54 21.38
C THR A 418 28.74 -12.06 20.55
N CYS A 419 27.56 -11.89 21.15
CA CYS A 419 26.37 -11.53 20.41
C CYS A 419 26.40 -10.10 19.84
N PRO A 420 26.71 -9.02 20.60
CA PRO A 420 26.62 -7.66 20.10
C PRO A 420 27.72 -7.24 19.11
N GLN A 421 28.88 -7.93 19.18
CA GLN A 421 30.11 -7.43 18.53
C GLN A 421 30.78 -8.40 17.58
N SER A 422 30.28 -9.65 17.48
CA SER A 422 30.86 -10.62 16.56
C SER A 422 30.39 -10.36 15.12
N ALA A 423 31.25 -10.67 14.16
CA ALA A 423 30.88 -10.67 12.74
C ALA A 423 29.73 -11.64 12.44
N SER A 424 29.45 -12.60 13.32
CA SER A 424 28.38 -13.60 13.21
C SER A 424 27.05 -13.13 13.82
N GLY A 425 27.04 -12.26 14.85
CA GLY A 425 25.80 -11.81 15.52
C GLY A 425 24.96 -12.93 16.09
N GLY A 426 23.69 -12.67 16.29
CA GLY A 426 22.67 -13.66 16.70
C GLY A 426 21.27 -13.02 16.69
N THR A 427 20.23 -13.84 16.52
CA THR A 427 18.85 -13.33 16.44
C THR A 427 18.42 -12.58 17.69
N GLY A 428 17.89 -11.37 17.53
CA GLY A 428 17.28 -10.61 18.61
C GLY A 428 16.07 -11.34 19.17
N GLY A 429 15.93 -11.26 20.52
CA GLY A 429 14.79 -11.89 21.18
C GLY A 429 14.93 -11.96 22.67
N GLY A 430 13.78 -11.98 23.38
CA GLY A 430 13.72 -12.01 24.81
C GLY A 430 12.50 -11.30 25.36
N VAL A 431 12.60 -10.87 26.63
CA VAL A 431 11.57 -10.15 27.38
C VAL A 431 11.84 -8.66 27.32
N SER A 432 10.86 -7.87 26.86
CA SER A 432 10.96 -6.42 26.89
C SER A 432 11.02 -5.90 28.33
N SER A 433 11.91 -4.95 28.57
CA SER A 433 11.99 -4.21 29.83
C SER A 433 11.00 -3.04 29.88
N THR A 434 10.56 -2.54 28.71
CA THR A 434 9.78 -1.32 28.58
C THR A 434 8.31 -1.55 28.23
N GLU A 435 7.98 -2.59 27.45
CA GLU A 435 6.64 -2.80 26.92
C GLU A 435 5.85 -3.86 27.67
N ALA A 436 4.54 -3.60 27.80
CA ALA A 436 3.59 -4.54 28.37
C ALA A 436 3.23 -5.65 27.38
N ALA A 437 2.95 -6.84 27.89
CA ALA A 437 2.45 -7.94 27.09
C ALA A 437 1.07 -7.60 26.50
N PRO A 438 0.87 -7.73 25.20
CA PRO A 438 -0.44 -7.58 24.58
C PRO A 438 -1.37 -8.74 24.99
N SER A 439 -2.68 -8.48 24.95
CA SER A 439 -3.70 -9.44 25.33
C SER A 439 -3.63 -10.76 24.56
N TRP A 440 -3.33 -10.72 23.27
CA TRP A 440 -3.19 -11.90 22.43
C TRP A 440 -2.01 -12.80 22.83
N GLN A 441 -0.90 -12.22 23.30
CA GLN A 441 0.25 -13.01 23.80
C GLN A 441 -0.02 -13.56 25.19
N THR A 442 -0.66 -12.77 26.06
CA THR A 442 -1.06 -13.20 27.40
C THR A 442 -2.09 -14.32 27.33
N ALA A 443 -3.09 -14.23 26.45
CA ALA A 443 -4.12 -15.24 26.28
C ALA A 443 -3.56 -16.58 25.76
N ALA A 444 -2.49 -16.55 24.97
CA ALA A 444 -1.82 -17.76 24.49
C ALA A 444 -1.00 -18.49 25.58
N GLY A 445 -0.74 -17.83 26.72
CA GLY A 445 -0.05 -18.45 27.87
C GLY A 445 1.43 -18.78 27.63
N VAL A 446 2.06 -18.22 26.62
CA VAL A 446 3.43 -18.57 26.20
C VAL A 446 4.55 -17.84 26.96
N LEU A 447 4.21 -16.73 27.64
CA LEU A 447 5.18 -15.88 28.33
C LEU A 447 5.64 -16.50 29.66
N THR A 448 6.95 -16.52 29.91
CA THR A 448 7.53 -16.92 31.21
C THR A 448 7.59 -15.75 32.19
N THR A 449 7.59 -14.50 31.71
CA THR A 449 7.54 -13.30 32.54
C THR A 449 6.19 -12.63 32.35
N ALA A 450 5.37 -12.67 33.40
CA ALA A 450 4.03 -12.11 33.34
C ALA A 450 4.03 -10.59 33.08
N GLY A 451 3.11 -10.17 32.25
CA GLY A 451 2.86 -8.75 31.97
C GLY A 451 3.90 -8.05 31.10
N LYS A 452 4.88 -8.76 30.54
CA LYS A 452 5.90 -8.21 29.65
C LYS A 452 5.84 -8.81 28.25
N ARG A 453 6.02 -7.95 27.24
CA ARG A 453 6.07 -8.36 25.82
C ARG A 453 7.26 -9.29 25.60
N GLY A 454 7.03 -10.42 24.96
CA GLY A 454 8.05 -11.36 24.49
C GLY A 454 8.24 -11.29 23.01
N VAL A 455 9.47 -11.28 22.53
CA VAL A 455 9.82 -11.25 21.11
C VAL A 455 10.85 -12.34 20.79
N PRO A 456 10.92 -12.85 19.52
CA PRO A 456 10.10 -12.51 18.36
C PRO A 456 8.75 -13.24 18.34
N ASP A 457 7.91 -12.96 17.32
CA ASP A 457 6.65 -13.68 17.09
C ASP A 457 6.84 -14.90 16.20
N VAL A 458 7.60 -14.73 15.12
CA VAL A 458 8.05 -15.76 14.15
C VAL A 458 9.45 -15.43 13.68
N SER A 459 10.08 -16.35 12.95
CA SER A 459 11.44 -16.17 12.42
C SER A 459 11.56 -16.71 11.00
N PHE A 460 12.55 -16.23 10.26
CA PHE A 460 12.94 -16.75 8.94
C PHE A 460 14.45 -16.72 8.82
N ASP A 461 14.98 -17.14 7.64
CA ASP A 461 16.41 -17.08 7.39
C ASP A 461 17.00 -15.70 7.69
N GLY A 462 18.06 -15.68 8.49
CA GLY A 462 18.72 -14.47 8.97
C GLY A 462 20.21 -14.66 9.29
N ALA A 463 20.69 -15.88 9.35
CA ALA A 463 22.08 -16.12 9.69
C ALA A 463 23.02 -15.83 8.49
N PRO A 464 24.22 -15.23 8.72
CA PRO A 464 25.19 -15.01 7.65
C PRO A 464 25.65 -16.27 6.90
N SER A 465 25.55 -17.44 7.54
CA SER A 465 25.93 -18.72 6.94
C SER A 465 24.91 -19.26 5.94
N SER A 466 23.65 -18.88 6.05
CA SER A 466 22.58 -19.24 5.11
C SER A 466 22.15 -18.08 4.22
N GLY A 467 21.99 -16.92 4.70
CA GLY A 467 21.68 -15.62 4.09
C GLY A 467 21.23 -15.58 2.62
N ALA A 468 20.77 -14.45 2.14
CA ALA A 468 20.27 -14.34 0.78
C ALA A 468 21.28 -13.76 -0.21
N LEU A 469 21.21 -14.18 -1.47
CA LEU A 469 21.93 -13.61 -2.60
C LEU A 469 21.18 -12.37 -3.12
N ILE A 470 21.65 -11.21 -2.73
CA ILE A 470 21.05 -9.92 -3.08
C ILE A 470 21.86 -9.26 -4.20
N LEU A 471 21.17 -8.75 -5.21
CA LEU A 471 21.80 -8.01 -6.30
C LEU A 471 22.11 -6.57 -5.84
N ILE A 472 23.40 -6.22 -5.80
CA ILE A 472 23.89 -4.91 -5.39
C ILE A 472 24.89 -4.42 -6.42
N ASN A 473 24.61 -3.27 -7.04
CA ASN A 473 25.46 -2.71 -8.09
C ASN A 473 25.81 -3.74 -9.19
N GLY A 474 24.80 -4.55 -9.58
CA GLY A 474 24.95 -5.56 -10.63
C GLY A 474 25.68 -6.85 -10.21
N SER A 475 26.03 -7.02 -8.94
CA SER A 475 26.71 -8.20 -8.41
C SER A 475 25.89 -8.86 -7.29
N ASN A 476 25.84 -10.18 -7.24
CA ASN A 476 25.23 -10.90 -6.13
C ASN A 476 26.14 -10.88 -4.90
N VAL A 477 25.61 -10.40 -3.80
CA VAL A 477 26.26 -10.34 -2.49
C VAL A 477 25.43 -11.13 -1.49
N GLN A 478 26.05 -12.00 -0.69
CA GLN A 478 25.34 -12.70 0.38
C GLN A 478 25.16 -11.76 1.57
N ILE A 479 23.89 -11.49 1.90
CA ILE A 479 23.50 -10.61 3.00
C ILE A 479 22.55 -11.38 3.93
N ALA A 480 22.57 -11.00 5.20
CA ALA A 480 21.86 -11.63 6.28
C ALA A 480 21.46 -10.60 7.33
N GLY A 481 20.90 -11.07 8.43
CA GLY A 481 20.36 -10.29 9.54
C GLY A 481 18.89 -10.62 9.77
N THR A 482 18.33 -10.22 10.89
CA THR A 482 16.86 -10.21 11.05
C THR A 482 16.22 -9.24 10.04
N SER A 483 17.03 -8.36 9.48
CA SER A 483 16.72 -7.52 8.31
C SER A 483 16.46 -8.31 7.01
N LEU A 484 16.89 -9.57 6.89
CA LEU A 484 16.46 -10.48 5.82
C LEU A 484 15.13 -11.12 6.17
N SER A 485 14.95 -11.51 7.43
CA SER A 485 13.77 -12.21 7.89
C SER A 485 12.49 -11.36 7.82
N ALA A 486 12.57 -10.09 8.19
CA ALA A 486 11.43 -9.17 8.20
C ALA A 486 10.83 -8.94 6.81
N PRO A 487 11.60 -8.67 5.74
CA PRO A 487 11.06 -8.54 4.38
C PRO A 487 10.56 -9.88 3.81
N ILE A 488 11.09 -11.03 4.22
CA ILE A 488 10.52 -12.34 3.87
C ILE A 488 9.09 -12.44 4.43
N PHE A 489 8.89 -12.14 5.72
CA PHE A 489 7.53 -12.08 6.29
C PHE A 489 6.65 -11.06 5.57
N THR A 490 7.17 -9.87 5.28
CA THR A 490 6.45 -8.81 4.57
C THR A 490 5.90 -9.30 3.23
N GLY A 491 6.71 -9.96 2.43
CA GLY A 491 6.30 -10.54 1.16
C GLY A 491 5.25 -11.63 1.32
N PHE A 492 5.46 -12.57 2.24
CA PHE A 492 4.52 -13.66 2.50
C PHE A 492 3.19 -13.14 3.06
N TYR A 493 3.22 -12.23 4.02
CA TYR A 493 1.97 -11.69 4.54
C TYR A 493 1.22 -10.83 3.53
N SER A 494 1.94 -10.12 2.64
CA SER A 494 1.31 -9.44 1.50
C SER A 494 0.62 -10.41 0.55
N ARG A 495 1.19 -11.60 0.36
CA ARG A 495 0.60 -12.67 -0.44
C ARG A 495 -0.64 -13.25 0.22
N ILE A 496 -0.60 -13.46 1.54
CA ILE A 496 -1.77 -13.86 2.33
C ILE A 496 -2.84 -12.76 2.27
N GLN A 497 -2.48 -11.50 2.45
CA GLN A 497 -3.40 -10.37 2.32
C GLN A 497 -4.10 -10.35 0.95
N ALA A 498 -3.33 -10.50 -0.14
CA ALA A 498 -3.88 -10.54 -1.50
C ALA A 498 -4.87 -11.70 -1.70
N ALA A 499 -4.54 -12.89 -1.20
CA ALA A 499 -5.42 -14.06 -1.25
C ALA A 499 -6.74 -13.87 -0.49
N HIS A 500 -6.77 -12.93 0.46
CA HIS A 500 -7.96 -12.60 1.28
C HIS A 500 -8.51 -11.19 1.02
N GLY A 501 -8.29 -10.63 -0.19
CA GLY A 501 -8.85 -9.36 -0.63
C GLY A 501 -8.28 -8.12 0.08
N ASN A 502 -7.11 -8.23 0.71
CA ASN A 502 -6.41 -7.18 1.45
C ASN A 502 -7.21 -6.63 2.67
N THR A 503 -7.94 -7.51 3.36
CA THR A 503 -8.84 -7.13 4.47
C THR A 503 -8.43 -7.67 5.84
N LEU A 504 -7.35 -8.45 5.94
CA LEU A 504 -7.04 -9.21 7.16
C LEU A 504 -6.52 -8.35 8.33
N GLY A 505 -5.78 -7.28 8.08
CA GLY A 505 -5.17 -6.47 9.13
C GLY A 505 -4.02 -7.20 9.88
N PHE A 506 -3.89 -6.93 11.18
CA PHE A 506 -2.80 -7.39 12.02
C PHE A 506 -2.95 -8.88 12.41
N PRO A 507 -1.97 -9.78 12.09
CA PRO A 507 -2.17 -11.22 12.19
C PRO A 507 -1.89 -11.83 13.55
N ALA A 508 -1.33 -11.09 14.52
CA ALA A 508 -0.82 -11.65 15.75
C ALA A 508 -1.87 -12.45 16.54
N SER A 509 -3.10 -11.95 16.62
CA SER A 509 -4.17 -12.66 17.33
C SER A 509 -4.48 -14.03 16.72
N THR A 510 -4.60 -14.09 15.40
CA THR A 510 -4.83 -15.36 14.68
C THR A 510 -3.67 -16.32 14.88
N LEU A 511 -2.44 -15.80 14.77
CA LEU A 511 -1.23 -16.57 15.00
C LEU A 511 -1.22 -17.19 16.41
N TYR A 512 -1.33 -16.38 17.45
CA TYR A 512 -1.20 -16.82 18.82
C TYR A 512 -2.38 -17.67 19.31
N ALA A 513 -3.61 -17.37 18.87
CA ALA A 513 -4.79 -18.15 19.26
C ALA A 513 -4.80 -19.55 18.62
N GLY A 514 -4.25 -19.69 17.42
CA GLY A 514 -4.30 -20.95 16.68
C GLY A 514 -3.05 -21.80 16.74
N ALA A 515 -1.90 -21.24 17.10
CA ALA A 515 -0.61 -21.92 17.03
C ALA A 515 -0.55 -23.25 17.80
N ALA A 516 -1.05 -23.28 19.01
CA ALA A 516 -1.03 -24.47 19.88
C ALA A 516 -1.84 -25.66 19.29
N THR A 517 -2.88 -25.38 18.50
CA THR A 517 -3.76 -26.40 17.91
C THR A 517 -3.41 -26.72 16.46
N ASN A 518 -2.55 -25.91 15.83
CA ASN A 518 -2.18 -26.04 14.41
C ASN A 518 -0.66 -26.00 14.23
N PRO A 519 0.08 -26.99 14.76
CA PRO A 519 1.54 -27.02 14.63
C PRO A 519 2.01 -27.09 13.16
N SER A 520 1.15 -27.50 12.24
CA SER A 520 1.44 -27.54 10.80
C SER A 520 1.53 -26.14 10.17
N TRP A 521 1.23 -25.07 10.89
CA TRP A 521 1.45 -23.70 10.42
C TRP A 521 2.91 -23.28 10.46
N PHE A 522 3.75 -24.04 11.15
CA PHE A 522 5.13 -23.67 11.43
C PHE A 522 6.11 -24.80 11.15
N HIS A 523 7.34 -24.41 10.87
CA HIS A 523 8.54 -25.20 11.15
C HIS A 523 9.04 -24.75 12.52
N ASP A 524 8.73 -25.51 13.55
CA ASP A 524 9.13 -25.22 14.94
C ASP A 524 10.65 -25.37 15.08
N VAL A 525 11.33 -24.33 15.55
CA VAL A 525 12.78 -24.27 15.71
C VAL A 525 13.14 -24.55 17.16
N THR A 526 13.66 -25.74 17.42
CA THR A 526 13.85 -26.26 18.77
C THR A 526 15.30 -26.30 19.27
N SER A 527 16.24 -25.76 18.49
CA SER A 527 17.68 -25.77 18.81
C SER A 527 18.37 -24.45 18.51
N GLY A 528 19.37 -24.14 19.34
CA GLY A 528 20.15 -22.91 19.27
C GLY A 528 19.86 -21.97 20.45
N SER A 529 20.58 -20.83 20.50
CA SER A 529 20.52 -19.85 21.60
C SER A 529 20.93 -18.46 21.10
N ASN A 530 20.27 -17.43 21.61
CA ASN A 530 20.66 -16.04 21.34
C ASN A 530 21.48 -15.41 22.49
N GLY A 531 22.12 -16.25 23.31
CA GLY A 531 22.98 -15.84 24.42
C GLY A 531 22.24 -15.61 25.74
N GLY A 532 20.99 -15.22 25.73
CA GLY A 532 20.17 -15.02 26.91
C GLY A 532 19.06 -16.07 27.09
N TYR A 533 18.64 -16.64 25.96
CA TYR A 533 17.57 -17.64 25.90
C TYR A 533 17.94 -18.78 24.96
N SER A 534 17.29 -19.95 25.17
CA SER A 534 17.46 -21.13 24.28
C SER A 534 16.16 -21.42 23.55
N ALA A 535 16.29 -21.84 22.29
CA ALA A 535 15.17 -22.34 21.52
C ALA A 535 14.62 -23.64 22.12
N LYS A 536 13.31 -23.84 22.01
CA LYS A 536 12.60 -25.01 22.54
C LYS A 536 11.32 -25.27 21.73
N ALA A 537 10.70 -26.42 21.95
CA ALA A 537 9.42 -26.73 21.31
C ALA A 537 8.32 -25.72 21.66
N GLY A 538 7.54 -25.34 20.64
CA GLY A 538 6.52 -24.30 20.70
C GLY A 538 7.12 -22.89 20.75
N TRP A 539 6.39 -21.94 21.27
CA TRP A 539 6.88 -20.56 21.33
C TRP A 539 8.05 -20.39 22.30
N ASP A 540 9.08 -19.66 21.87
CA ASP A 540 10.21 -19.27 22.69
C ASP A 540 10.71 -17.83 22.41
N TYR A 541 11.62 -17.33 23.26
CA TYR A 541 12.19 -16.00 23.18
C TYR A 541 13.35 -15.86 22.17
N VAL A 542 13.61 -16.87 21.35
CA VAL A 542 14.70 -16.89 20.38
C VAL A 542 14.14 -16.84 18.96
N THR A 543 13.11 -17.64 18.69
CA THR A 543 12.57 -17.84 17.34
C THR A 543 11.04 -17.66 17.27
N GLY A 544 10.38 -17.28 18.39
CA GLY A 544 8.93 -17.25 18.44
C GLY A 544 8.33 -18.63 18.21
N TYR A 545 7.39 -18.75 17.27
CA TYR A 545 6.84 -20.04 16.84
C TYR A 545 7.68 -20.72 15.72
N GLY A 546 8.88 -20.17 15.38
CA GLY A 546 9.66 -20.65 14.25
C GLY A 546 9.20 -20.00 12.93
N SER A 547 9.50 -20.65 11.78
CA SER A 547 9.14 -20.11 10.47
C SER A 547 7.77 -20.60 9.98
N LEU A 548 7.06 -19.75 9.22
CA LEU A 548 5.71 -20.09 8.74
C LEU A 548 5.75 -21.12 7.60
N GLN A 549 4.87 -22.09 7.68
CA GLN A 549 4.32 -22.79 6.52
C GLN A 549 3.21 -21.92 5.93
N VAL A 550 3.58 -21.08 4.98
CA VAL A 550 2.79 -19.88 4.58
C VAL A 550 1.38 -20.25 4.08
N GLN A 551 1.25 -21.29 3.26
CA GLN A 551 -0.05 -21.74 2.76
C GLN A 551 -0.93 -22.29 3.88
N ASN A 552 -0.36 -23.06 4.81
CA ASN A 552 -1.09 -23.59 5.95
C ASN A 552 -1.57 -22.46 6.89
N PHE A 553 -0.71 -21.48 7.14
CA PHE A 553 -1.09 -20.31 7.95
C PHE A 553 -2.14 -19.43 7.24
N SER A 554 -2.09 -19.30 5.91
CA SER A 554 -3.10 -18.58 5.15
C SER A 554 -4.53 -19.15 5.36
N ALA A 555 -4.64 -20.47 5.52
CA ALA A 555 -5.92 -21.13 5.78
C ALA A 555 -6.55 -20.74 7.14
N ALA A 556 -5.75 -20.23 8.08
CA ALA A 556 -6.21 -19.77 9.40
C ALA A 556 -7.23 -18.61 9.33
N PHE A 557 -7.17 -17.81 8.28
CA PHE A 557 -8.03 -16.62 8.15
C PHE A 557 -9.43 -16.94 7.62
N GLY A 558 -9.76 -18.19 7.36
CA GLY A 558 -11.05 -18.62 6.85
C GLY A 558 -11.37 -17.97 5.50
N GLY A 559 -11.74 -18.72 4.51
CA GLY A 559 -12.01 -18.18 3.17
C GLY A 559 -10.79 -18.12 2.25
N GLY A 560 -9.59 -18.50 2.70
CA GLY A 560 -8.44 -18.84 1.84
C GLY A 560 -8.59 -20.23 1.20
N GLY A 561 -9.72 -20.86 1.36
CA GLY A 561 -10.16 -21.89 0.45
C GLY A 561 -10.48 -21.22 -0.88
N SER A 562 -9.74 -21.56 -1.93
CA SER A 562 -10.06 -21.26 -3.30
C SER A 562 -11.57 -21.15 -3.51
N THR A 563 -12.09 -19.95 -3.74
CA THR A 563 -13.44 -19.80 -4.28
C THR A 563 -13.32 -20.02 -5.77
N LEU A 564 -13.26 -21.29 -6.13
CA LEU A 564 -13.38 -21.68 -7.52
C LEU A 564 -14.81 -21.37 -7.97
N THR A 565 -14.96 -20.44 -8.90
CA THR A 565 -16.24 -20.03 -9.47
C THR A 565 -16.21 -20.28 -10.96
N ALA A 566 -17.05 -21.18 -11.43
CA ALA A 566 -17.26 -21.35 -12.86
C ALA A 566 -18.10 -20.18 -13.41
N ASN A 567 -17.66 -19.60 -14.49
CA ASN A 567 -18.37 -18.52 -15.17
C ASN A 567 -18.00 -18.49 -16.65
N PHE A 568 -19.03 -18.40 -17.50
CA PHE A 568 -18.82 -18.28 -18.95
C PHE A 568 -19.99 -17.52 -19.60
N SER A 569 -19.74 -17.10 -20.82
CA SER A 569 -20.77 -16.59 -21.74
C SER A 569 -20.63 -17.25 -23.09
N CYS A 570 -21.75 -17.48 -23.78
CA CYS A 570 -21.74 -18.01 -25.14
C CYS A 570 -22.44 -17.03 -26.07
N SER A 571 -21.87 -16.84 -27.26
CA SER A 571 -22.52 -16.19 -28.42
C SER A 571 -22.90 -17.23 -29.44
N THR A 572 -23.96 -16.98 -30.21
CA THR A 572 -24.44 -17.91 -31.24
C THR A 572 -24.46 -17.27 -32.61
N SER A 573 -24.05 -18.02 -33.64
CA SER A 573 -24.15 -17.65 -35.05
C SER A 573 -24.59 -18.87 -35.84
N GLY A 574 -25.80 -18.84 -36.37
CA GLY A 574 -26.38 -20.00 -37.00
C GLY A 574 -26.48 -21.16 -35.97
N LEU A 575 -26.01 -22.33 -36.36
CA LEU A 575 -26.01 -23.53 -35.51
C LEU A 575 -24.74 -23.60 -34.61
N VAL A 576 -23.86 -22.62 -34.65
CA VAL A 576 -22.61 -22.60 -33.88
C VAL A 576 -22.78 -21.77 -32.60
N ALA A 577 -22.42 -22.34 -31.46
CA ALA A 577 -22.21 -21.62 -30.19
C ALA A 577 -20.72 -21.52 -29.92
N THR A 578 -20.21 -20.29 -29.68
CA THR A 578 -18.85 -20.02 -29.24
C THR A 578 -18.91 -19.54 -27.80
N CYS A 579 -18.31 -20.31 -26.90
CA CYS A 579 -18.30 -20.04 -25.47
C CYS A 579 -16.94 -19.51 -25.06
N THR A 580 -16.96 -18.48 -24.21
CA THR A 580 -15.77 -17.85 -23.64
C THR A 580 -15.80 -18.07 -22.13
N ASP A 581 -14.77 -18.71 -21.61
CA ASP A 581 -14.59 -18.89 -20.17
C ASP A 581 -14.23 -17.56 -19.51
N SER A 582 -14.81 -17.33 -18.36
CA SER A 582 -14.51 -16.23 -17.44
C SER A 582 -14.51 -16.70 -15.98
N SER A 583 -14.23 -18.00 -15.79
CA SER A 583 -14.11 -18.62 -14.49
C SER A 583 -12.96 -18.02 -13.70
N THR A 584 -13.12 -17.95 -12.40
CA THR A 584 -12.12 -17.38 -11.50
C THR A 584 -11.84 -18.34 -10.36
N ASP A 585 -10.59 -18.34 -9.92
CA ASP A 585 -10.13 -19.02 -8.73
C ASP A 585 -9.37 -18.04 -7.88
N SER A 586 -9.92 -17.63 -6.72
CA SER A 586 -9.32 -16.59 -5.88
C SER A 586 -8.15 -17.09 -5.02
N GLY A 587 -7.94 -18.39 -4.94
CA GLY A 587 -6.92 -19.00 -4.08
C GLY A 587 -6.08 -20.08 -4.72
N GLY A 588 -6.32 -20.37 -6.02
CA GLY A 588 -5.61 -21.40 -6.76
C GLY A 588 -5.47 -21.08 -8.25
N THR A 589 -5.25 -22.09 -9.05
CA THR A 589 -5.25 -21.99 -10.51
C THR A 589 -6.22 -23.03 -11.10
N ILE A 590 -6.98 -22.62 -12.12
CA ILE A 590 -7.81 -23.55 -12.85
C ILE A 590 -6.92 -24.44 -13.71
N GLY A 591 -6.90 -25.71 -13.40
CA GLY A 591 -6.08 -26.73 -14.06
C GLY A 591 -6.80 -27.53 -15.14
N GLY A 592 -8.14 -27.42 -15.21
CA GLY A 592 -8.93 -28.16 -16.19
C GLY A 592 -10.30 -27.58 -16.43
N HIS A 593 -10.79 -27.77 -17.68
CA HIS A 593 -12.14 -27.41 -18.11
C HIS A 593 -12.84 -28.64 -18.64
N SER A 594 -14.13 -28.79 -18.39
CA SER A 594 -14.99 -29.82 -18.95
C SER A 594 -16.34 -29.21 -19.33
N TRP A 595 -16.70 -29.33 -20.61
CA TRP A 595 -17.91 -28.76 -21.17
C TRP A 595 -18.85 -29.87 -21.64
N THR A 596 -20.15 -29.65 -21.42
CA THR A 596 -21.22 -30.40 -22.08
C THR A 596 -22.18 -29.42 -22.75
N PHE A 597 -22.63 -29.73 -23.99
CA PHE A 597 -23.41 -28.79 -24.80
C PHE A 597 -24.92 -29.13 -24.83
N GLY A 598 -25.35 -30.17 -24.10
CA GLY A 598 -26.75 -30.53 -23.98
C GLY A 598 -27.31 -31.34 -25.12
N ASP A 599 -26.52 -31.64 -26.15
CA ASP A 599 -26.83 -32.54 -27.28
C ASP A 599 -26.01 -33.82 -27.27
N GLY A 600 -25.17 -34.02 -26.21
CA GLY A 600 -24.20 -35.12 -26.08
C GLY A 600 -22.78 -34.71 -26.48
N GLY A 601 -22.60 -33.54 -27.09
CA GLY A 601 -21.27 -32.96 -27.38
C GLY A 601 -20.52 -32.57 -26.10
N THR A 602 -19.19 -32.72 -26.10
CA THR A 602 -18.29 -32.35 -24.98
C THR A 602 -17.01 -31.69 -25.47
N SER A 603 -16.34 -30.91 -24.59
CA SER A 603 -15.01 -30.31 -24.85
C SER A 603 -14.21 -30.18 -23.56
N THR A 604 -12.88 -30.12 -23.67
CA THR A 604 -11.94 -29.79 -22.57
C THR A 604 -11.13 -28.52 -22.86
N ALA A 605 -11.44 -27.83 -23.95
CA ALA A 605 -10.78 -26.56 -24.27
C ALA A 605 -11.23 -25.45 -23.29
N THR A 606 -10.39 -24.46 -23.02
CA THR A 606 -10.71 -23.35 -22.13
C THR A 606 -11.91 -22.55 -22.63
N SER A 607 -11.97 -22.25 -23.93
CA SER A 607 -13.07 -21.51 -24.56
C SER A 607 -13.45 -22.21 -25.87
N PRO A 608 -14.37 -23.16 -25.81
CA PRO A 608 -14.74 -24.00 -26.97
C PRO A 608 -15.75 -23.35 -27.89
N SER A 609 -15.75 -23.83 -29.13
CA SER A 609 -16.85 -23.64 -30.09
C SER A 609 -17.50 -24.98 -30.38
N HIS A 610 -18.83 -25.02 -30.41
CA HIS A 610 -19.62 -26.23 -30.69
C HIS A 610 -20.67 -25.98 -31.75
N THR A 611 -20.83 -26.94 -32.68
CA THR A 611 -21.84 -26.87 -33.76
C THR A 611 -22.95 -27.88 -33.50
N TYR A 612 -24.15 -27.39 -33.31
CA TYR A 612 -25.35 -28.20 -33.12
C TYR A 612 -25.87 -28.76 -34.44
N ALA A 613 -26.40 -29.97 -34.40
CA ALA A 613 -26.97 -30.61 -35.58
C ALA A 613 -28.33 -30.03 -36.01
N ALA A 614 -29.07 -29.38 -35.08
CA ALA A 614 -30.38 -28.79 -35.34
C ALA A 614 -30.55 -27.48 -34.56
N ALA A 615 -31.43 -26.61 -35.06
CA ALA A 615 -31.89 -25.44 -34.32
C ALA A 615 -32.63 -25.84 -33.05
N GLY A 616 -32.39 -25.15 -31.95
CA GLY A 616 -33.01 -25.45 -30.67
C GLY A 616 -32.37 -24.66 -29.53
N THR A 617 -32.92 -24.88 -28.33
CA THR A 617 -32.38 -24.35 -27.09
C THR A 617 -31.69 -25.49 -26.35
N TYR A 618 -30.43 -25.33 -26.07
CA TYR A 618 -29.57 -26.30 -25.41
C TYR A 618 -29.03 -25.77 -24.10
N THR A 619 -28.84 -26.69 -23.13
CA THR A 619 -28.20 -26.33 -21.86
C THR A 619 -26.68 -26.62 -21.96
N VAL A 620 -25.86 -25.58 -21.92
CA VAL A 620 -24.42 -25.70 -21.84
C VAL A 620 -23.99 -25.70 -20.39
N THR A 621 -23.12 -26.63 -20.01
CA THR A 621 -22.53 -26.70 -18.68
C THR A 621 -21.01 -26.66 -18.80
N GLU A 622 -20.38 -25.74 -18.08
CA GLU A 622 -18.95 -25.77 -17.82
C GLU A 622 -18.70 -26.28 -16.41
N THR A 623 -17.70 -27.14 -16.26
CA THR A 623 -17.13 -27.56 -14.98
C THR A 623 -15.65 -27.26 -15.03
N VAL A 624 -15.18 -26.42 -14.12
CA VAL A 624 -13.75 -26.13 -13.94
C VAL A 624 -13.21 -26.89 -12.74
N THR A 625 -11.94 -27.27 -12.82
CA THR A 625 -11.24 -28.06 -11.80
C THR A 625 -10.01 -27.30 -11.33
N GLU A 626 -9.88 -27.10 -10.03
CA GLU A 626 -8.71 -26.48 -9.43
C GLU A 626 -7.50 -27.41 -9.50
N SER A 627 -6.34 -26.86 -9.91
CA SER A 627 -5.06 -27.58 -10.00
C SER A 627 -4.59 -28.02 -8.61
N GLY A 628 -4.18 -29.26 -8.47
CA GLY A 628 -3.59 -29.80 -7.25
C GLY A 628 -4.57 -30.27 -6.18
N THR A 629 -5.79 -29.68 -6.07
CA THR A 629 -6.80 -30.07 -5.08
C THR A 629 -7.89 -30.97 -5.64
N GLY A 630 -8.16 -30.88 -6.96
CA GLY A 630 -9.26 -31.58 -7.60
C GLY A 630 -10.66 -31.03 -7.29
N LYS A 631 -10.74 -29.87 -6.59
CA LYS A 631 -12.00 -29.18 -6.33
C LYS A 631 -12.64 -28.73 -7.63
N THR A 632 -13.96 -28.87 -7.77
CA THR A 632 -14.70 -28.49 -8.96
C THR A 632 -15.75 -27.45 -8.67
N ALA A 633 -16.03 -26.57 -9.64
CA ALA A 633 -17.20 -25.71 -9.68
C ALA A 633 -17.86 -25.82 -11.06
N SER A 634 -19.18 -25.65 -11.13
CA SER A 634 -19.92 -25.75 -12.38
C SER A 634 -20.88 -24.58 -12.56
N LYS A 635 -21.06 -24.16 -13.82
CA LYS A 635 -22.08 -23.21 -14.25
C LYS A 635 -22.85 -23.79 -15.42
N THR A 636 -24.17 -23.51 -15.45
CA THR A 636 -25.05 -23.81 -16.57
C THR A 636 -25.61 -22.53 -17.18
N ALA A 637 -25.76 -22.51 -18.49
CA ALA A 637 -26.46 -21.47 -19.23
C ALA A 637 -27.19 -22.08 -20.42
N THR A 638 -28.29 -21.47 -20.84
CA THR A 638 -28.99 -21.88 -22.06
C THR A 638 -28.48 -21.09 -23.26
N VAL A 639 -28.24 -21.76 -24.36
CA VAL A 639 -27.97 -21.18 -25.67
C VAL A 639 -29.07 -21.56 -26.66
N THR A 640 -29.52 -20.59 -27.45
CA THR A 640 -30.47 -20.84 -28.51
C THR A 640 -29.75 -20.67 -29.82
N VAL A 641 -29.67 -21.73 -30.62
CA VAL A 641 -29.12 -21.73 -31.98
C VAL A 641 -30.25 -21.85 -32.99
N SER A 642 -30.13 -21.14 -34.10
CA SER A 642 -31.09 -21.15 -35.19
C SER A 642 -30.39 -21.55 -36.49
N SER A 643 -31.09 -22.22 -37.38
CA SER A 643 -30.63 -22.44 -38.74
C SER A 643 -30.49 -21.06 -39.42
N GLY A 644 -29.26 -20.60 -39.62
CA GLY A 644 -28.96 -19.24 -39.91
C GLY A 644 -29.76 -18.62 -41.05
N SER A 645 -30.38 -17.49 -40.74
CA SER A 645 -30.75 -16.51 -41.74
C SER A 645 -29.47 -15.93 -42.27
N THR A 646 -29.18 -16.08 -43.57
CA THR A 646 -28.05 -15.46 -44.22
C THR A 646 -28.23 -13.96 -44.15
N SER A 647 -27.45 -13.26 -43.30
CA SER A 647 -27.45 -11.82 -43.32
C SER A 647 -26.85 -11.34 -44.63
N SER A 648 -27.52 -10.44 -45.33
CA SER A 648 -27.00 -9.82 -46.54
C SER A 648 -26.83 -8.32 -46.33
N GLN A 649 -25.66 -7.84 -46.75
CA GLN A 649 -25.30 -6.41 -46.78
C GLN A 649 -25.94 -5.77 -48.01
N LEU A 650 -26.56 -4.59 -47.84
CA LEU A 650 -27.33 -3.92 -48.88
C LEU A 650 -26.68 -2.66 -49.46
N LEU A 651 -25.86 -1.95 -48.65
CA LEU A 651 -25.17 -0.75 -49.11
C LEU A 651 -23.95 -1.13 -49.95
N LEU A 652 -23.61 -0.27 -50.89
CA LEU A 652 -22.43 -0.40 -51.76
C LEU A 652 -21.32 0.52 -51.28
N ASN A 653 -20.07 0.11 -51.48
CA ASN A 653 -18.88 0.90 -51.12
C ASN A 653 -18.93 1.36 -49.68
N THR A 654 -19.04 0.44 -48.80
CA THR A 654 -19.29 0.61 -47.31
C THR A 654 -18.16 1.33 -46.59
N GLY A 655 -16.91 1.08 -46.98
CA GLY A 655 -15.70 1.67 -46.41
C GLY A 655 -15.13 2.84 -47.23
N PHE A 656 -15.89 3.40 -48.16
CA PHE A 656 -15.47 4.51 -49.03
C PHE A 656 -14.14 4.30 -49.77
N GLU A 657 -13.70 3.06 -49.96
CA GLU A 657 -12.41 2.72 -50.59
C GLU A 657 -12.33 3.13 -52.07
N SER A 658 -13.48 3.37 -52.69
CA SER A 658 -13.58 3.92 -54.06
C SER A 658 -14.06 5.38 -54.03
N GLY A 659 -13.67 6.14 -52.99
CA GLY A 659 -14.17 7.49 -52.75
C GLY A 659 -15.68 7.45 -52.45
N VAL A 660 -16.45 8.43 -52.88
CA VAL A 660 -17.92 8.44 -52.69
C VAL A 660 -18.69 7.73 -53.82
N THR A 661 -18.05 6.82 -54.57
CA THR A 661 -18.75 6.01 -55.60
C THR A 661 -19.87 5.22 -54.93
N SER A 662 -21.06 5.21 -55.54
CA SER A 662 -22.32 4.67 -55.02
C SER A 662 -22.98 5.51 -53.93
N TRP A 663 -22.35 6.56 -53.48
CA TRP A 663 -22.90 7.57 -52.58
C TRP A 663 -23.08 8.89 -53.32
N THR A 664 -24.11 9.64 -52.99
CA THR A 664 -24.24 11.05 -53.37
C THR A 664 -23.78 11.89 -52.19
N ALA A 665 -22.76 12.71 -52.37
CA ALA A 665 -22.15 13.46 -51.30
C ALA A 665 -21.92 14.92 -51.69
N THR A 666 -21.83 15.83 -50.73
CA THR A 666 -21.31 17.18 -50.89
C THR A 666 -19.85 17.08 -51.42
N SER A 667 -19.44 18.04 -52.22
CA SER A 667 -18.08 18.08 -52.78
C SER A 667 -17.04 18.20 -51.66
N GLY A 668 -16.04 17.34 -51.63
CA GLY A 668 -14.98 17.32 -50.60
C GLY A 668 -15.17 16.30 -49.49
N VAL A 669 -16.37 15.70 -49.34
CA VAL A 669 -16.65 14.74 -48.28
C VAL A 669 -15.88 13.42 -48.41
N GLY A 670 -15.61 12.96 -49.66
CA GLY A 670 -14.85 11.73 -49.87
C GLY A 670 -13.34 11.93 -49.64
N CYS A 671 -12.77 11.30 -48.70
CA CYS A 671 -11.38 11.40 -48.30
C CYS A 671 -10.62 10.07 -48.34
N THR A 672 -9.30 10.16 -48.38
CA THR A 672 -8.40 9.03 -48.16
C THR A 672 -7.29 9.46 -47.20
N ASN A 673 -6.64 8.50 -46.56
CA ASN A 673 -5.48 8.74 -45.70
C ASN A 673 -4.35 9.51 -46.39
N ALA A 674 -4.33 9.51 -47.72
CA ALA A 674 -3.33 10.21 -48.53
C ALA A 674 -3.81 11.59 -49.02
N SER A 675 -5.12 11.82 -49.20
CA SER A 675 -5.68 13.05 -49.78
C SER A 675 -6.15 14.07 -48.78
N CYS A 676 -6.49 13.65 -47.57
CA CYS A 676 -7.00 14.48 -46.47
C CYS A 676 -6.07 14.36 -45.26
N SER A 677 -5.57 15.50 -44.76
CA SER A 677 -4.69 15.53 -43.59
C SER A 677 -5.49 15.92 -42.36
N GLY A 678 -5.31 15.21 -41.25
CA GLY A 678 -5.95 15.48 -39.97
C GLY A 678 -6.85 14.36 -39.50
N GLU A 679 -7.47 13.60 -40.41
CA GLU A 679 -8.30 12.45 -40.13
C GLU A 679 -7.79 11.20 -40.85
N THR A 680 -8.16 10.02 -40.41
CA THR A 680 -7.76 8.73 -40.98
C THR A 680 -8.92 7.75 -41.02
N ALA A 681 -8.93 6.83 -42.00
CA ALA A 681 -9.91 5.76 -42.11
C ALA A 681 -9.92 4.85 -40.88
N HIS A 682 -11.08 4.29 -40.53
CA HIS A 682 -11.23 3.18 -39.55
C HIS A 682 -10.70 1.87 -40.14
N GLY A 683 -11.15 1.53 -41.35
CA GLY A 683 -10.68 0.39 -42.11
C GLY A 683 -10.16 0.80 -43.46
N GLY A 684 -9.16 0.11 -44.04
CA GLY A 684 -8.62 0.46 -45.33
C GLY A 684 -7.97 1.83 -45.45
N THR A 685 -8.36 2.62 -46.49
CA THR A 685 -7.76 3.92 -46.75
C THR A 685 -8.76 5.03 -47.01
N GLY A 686 -10.03 4.69 -47.33
CA GLY A 686 -11.11 5.61 -47.69
C GLY A 686 -12.00 5.93 -46.50
N PHE A 687 -12.58 7.12 -46.43
CA PHE A 687 -13.59 7.51 -45.43
C PHE A 687 -14.41 8.71 -45.90
N ALA A 688 -15.53 8.99 -45.27
CA ALA A 688 -16.31 10.20 -45.47
C ALA A 688 -16.10 11.18 -44.34
N TRP A 689 -15.62 12.39 -44.66
CA TRP A 689 -15.37 13.46 -43.68
C TRP A 689 -16.35 14.60 -43.94
N LEU A 690 -17.28 14.83 -43.04
CA LEU A 690 -18.30 15.86 -43.07
C LEU A 690 -17.92 16.99 -42.08
N ASP A 691 -18.11 18.20 -42.47
CA ASP A 691 -17.84 19.44 -41.77
C ASP A 691 -16.34 19.60 -41.36
N GLY A 692 -16.01 20.31 -40.30
CA GLY A 692 -14.61 20.54 -39.88
C GLY A 692 -13.99 21.82 -40.43
N TYR A 693 -14.82 22.76 -40.94
CA TYR A 693 -14.39 24.02 -41.56
C TYR A 693 -14.16 25.17 -40.59
N GLY A 694 -14.76 25.10 -39.37
CA GLY A 694 -14.74 26.18 -38.38
C GLY A 694 -15.56 27.37 -38.78
N SER A 695 -16.52 27.19 -39.66
CA SER A 695 -17.44 28.23 -40.16
C SER A 695 -18.74 27.55 -40.60
N THR A 696 -19.84 28.34 -40.64
CA THR A 696 -21.14 27.77 -41.02
C THR A 696 -21.07 26.97 -42.31
N HIS A 697 -21.27 25.67 -42.20
CA HIS A 697 -21.19 24.71 -43.29
C HIS A 697 -22.25 23.61 -43.13
N THR A 698 -22.52 22.91 -44.25
CA THR A 698 -23.42 21.77 -44.20
C THR A 698 -22.99 20.75 -45.26
N ASP A 699 -22.61 19.57 -44.76
CA ASP A 699 -22.25 18.45 -45.60
C ASP A 699 -23.24 17.31 -45.51
N SER A 700 -23.30 16.52 -46.54
CA SER A 700 -24.12 15.29 -46.49
C SER A 700 -23.56 14.19 -47.38
N VAL A 701 -23.80 12.94 -46.95
CA VAL A 701 -23.57 11.76 -47.76
C VAL A 701 -24.79 10.86 -47.70
N THR A 702 -25.24 10.37 -48.85
CA THR A 702 -26.51 9.65 -49.00
C THR A 702 -26.38 8.44 -49.91
N GLN A 703 -27.12 7.35 -49.59
CA GLN A 703 -27.27 6.22 -50.50
C GLN A 703 -28.72 5.72 -50.46
N SER A 704 -29.33 5.53 -51.65
CA SER A 704 -30.65 4.93 -51.76
C SER A 704 -30.53 3.40 -51.78
N VAL A 705 -31.38 2.72 -51.03
CA VAL A 705 -31.33 1.29 -50.85
C VAL A 705 -32.75 0.68 -50.74
N ALA A 706 -32.95 -0.41 -51.44
CA ALA A 706 -34.18 -1.21 -51.29
C ALA A 706 -33.98 -2.24 -50.17
N ILE A 707 -34.77 -2.15 -49.10
CA ILE A 707 -34.75 -3.14 -48.00
C ILE A 707 -35.76 -4.23 -48.34
N PRO A 708 -35.33 -5.48 -48.60
CA PRO A 708 -36.23 -6.53 -49.07
C PRO A 708 -37.34 -6.83 -48.10
N ALA A 709 -38.55 -7.10 -48.58
CA ALA A 709 -39.66 -7.59 -47.74
C ALA A 709 -39.39 -9.01 -47.17
N GLY A 710 -40.06 -9.37 -46.08
CA GLY A 710 -39.97 -10.70 -45.48
C GLY A 710 -38.71 -10.95 -44.65
N LYS A 711 -37.94 -9.94 -44.39
CA LYS A 711 -36.77 -9.97 -43.47
C LYS A 711 -37.20 -9.84 -42.03
N SER A 712 -36.51 -10.53 -41.13
CA SER A 712 -36.76 -10.49 -39.69
C SER A 712 -36.08 -9.31 -38.99
N GLY A 713 -35.09 -8.70 -39.65
CA GLY A 713 -34.30 -7.57 -39.11
C GLY A 713 -33.62 -6.78 -40.19
N ALA A 714 -33.46 -5.47 -39.95
CA ALA A 714 -32.63 -4.54 -40.75
C ALA A 714 -31.85 -3.62 -39.80
N THR A 715 -30.54 -3.64 -39.90
CA THR A 715 -29.67 -2.89 -38.99
C THR A 715 -28.65 -2.07 -39.80
N LEU A 716 -28.66 -0.77 -39.60
CA LEU A 716 -27.61 0.17 -40.07
C LEU A 716 -26.51 0.25 -39.02
N ALA A 717 -25.31 -0.10 -39.40
CA ALA A 717 -24.13 0.07 -38.52
C ALA A 717 -23.05 0.87 -39.24
N PHE A 718 -22.30 1.67 -38.48
CA PHE A 718 -21.22 2.50 -39.04
C PHE A 718 -20.25 2.87 -37.90
N TYR A 719 -19.00 3.13 -38.28
CA TYR A 719 -18.04 3.69 -37.35
C TYR A 719 -18.03 5.23 -37.49
N LEU A 720 -18.12 5.93 -36.38
CA LEU A 720 -18.13 7.39 -36.27
C LEU A 720 -16.99 7.86 -35.40
N HIS A 721 -16.13 8.72 -35.92
CA HIS A 721 -15.19 9.54 -35.18
C HIS A 721 -15.68 10.98 -35.15
N VAL A 722 -15.65 11.62 -33.99
CA VAL A 722 -15.96 13.04 -33.83
C VAL A 722 -14.75 13.73 -33.21
N ASP A 723 -14.07 14.57 -33.99
CA ASP A 723 -13.02 15.48 -33.55
C ASP A 723 -13.58 16.91 -33.49
N THR A 724 -13.32 17.65 -32.43
CA THR A 724 -13.87 18.98 -32.27
C THR A 724 -12.88 19.94 -31.60
N LYS A 725 -12.93 21.19 -32.03
CA LYS A 725 -12.25 22.30 -31.34
C LYS A 725 -13.17 23.02 -30.34
N GLU A 726 -14.45 22.62 -30.25
CA GLU A 726 -15.38 23.12 -29.29
C GLU A 726 -14.95 22.72 -27.86
N THR A 727 -15.02 23.66 -26.94
CA THR A 727 -14.62 23.45 -25.55
C THR A 727 -15.81 23.27 -24.60
N THR A 728 -17.05 23.40 -25.13
CA THR A 728 -18.27 23.23 -24.34
C THR A 728 -18.51 21.76 -24.00
N THR A 729 -19.01 21.50 -22.78
CA THR A 729 -19.41 20.16 -22.33
C THR A 729 -20.93 19.99 -22.25
N SER A 730 -21.71 21.02 -22.67
CA SER A 730 -23.17 21.02 -22.47
C SER A 730 -23.98 21.54 -23.66
N THR A 731 -23.35 22.22 -24.63
CA THR A 731 -24.06 22.81 -25.76
C THR A 731 -23.65 22.11 -27.06
N ALA A 732 -24.62 21.61 -27.79
CA ALA A 732 -24.42 21.05 -29.11
C ALA A 732 -24.49 22.19 -30.13
N TYR A 733 -23.33 22.65 -30.60
CA TYR A 733 -23.22 23.67 -31.65
C TYR A 733 -23.27 23.04 -33.03
N ASP A 734 -22.50 21.99 -33.24
CA ASP A 734 -22.39 21.27 -34.48
C ASP A 734 -23.06 19.91 -34.39
N THR A 735 -23.76 19.49 -35.41
CA THR A 735 -24.54 18.24 -35.36
C THR A 735 -24.39 17.37 -36.60
N LEU A 736 -24.31 16.04 -36.39
CA LEU A 736 -24.50 15.02 -37.40
C LEU A 736 -25.84 14.30 -37.19
N LYS A 737 -26.75 14.38 -38.14
CA LYS A 737 -28.04 13.68 -38.11
C LYS A 737 -27.99 12.48 -39.05
N VAL A 738 -28.41 11.31 -38.55
CA VAL A 738 -28.61 10.11 -39.34
C VAL A 738 -30.10 10.01 -39.67
N GLN A 739 -30.46 10.13 -40.96
CA GLN A 739 -31.85 10.26 -41.38
C GLN A 739 -32.22 9.17 -42.41
N VAL A 740 -33.48 8.81 -42.37
CA VAL A 740 -34.10 7.99 -43.43
C VAL A 740 -35.06 8.88 -44.21
N LEU A 741 -34.91 8.90 -45.54
CA LEU A 741 -35.73 9.69 -46.46
C LEU A 741 -36.52 8.76 -47.35
N ASN A 742 -37.71 9.21 -47.83
CA ASN A 742 -38.45 8.54 -48.89
C ASN A 742 -37.90 8.86 -50.27
N SER A 743 -38.49 8.30 -51.31
CA SER A 743 -38.08 8.49 -52.69
C SER A 743 -38.26 9.90 -53.21
N SER A 744 -39.04 10.78 -52.56
CA SER A 744 -39.21 12.19 -52.88
C SER A 744 -38.19 13.08 -52.16
N GLY A 745 -37.33 12.51 -51.29
CA GLY A 745 -36.36 13.23 -50.49
C GLY A 745 -36.91 13.81 -49.20
N ALA A 746 -38.16 13.50 -48.84
CA ALA A 746 -38.71 13.90 -47.53
C ALA A 746 -38.19 13.01 -46.42
N VAL A 747 -37.83 13.62 -45.25
CA VAL A 747 -37.35 12.90 -44.07
C VAL A 747 -38.50 12.12 -43.44
N LEU A 748 -38.35 10.80 -43.39
CA LEU A 748 -39.27 9.89 -42.68
C LEU A 748 -38.95 9.83 -41.19
N ALA A 749 -37.65 9.80 -40.86
CA ALA A 749 -37.17 9.80 -39.48
C ALA A 749 -35.73 10.32 -39.39
N THR A 750 -35.41 10.93 -38.23
CA THR A 750 -34.05 11.10 -37.75
C THR A 750 -33.79 9.99 -36.71
N LEU A 751 -32.92 9.04 -37.08
CA LEU A 751 -32.63 7.86 -36.27
C LEU A 751 -31.71 8.18 -35.09
N ALA A 752 -30.77 9.11 -35.31
CA ALA A 752 -29.84 9.57 -34.29
C ALA A 752 -29.35 10.98 -34.62
N THR A 753 -28.93 11.71 -33.59
CA THR A 753 -28.19 12.99 -33.72
C THR A 753 -26.97 12.89 -32.82
N TYR A 754 -25.81 13.12 -33.43
CA TYR A 754 -24.55 13.28 -32.73
C TYR A 754 -24.11 14.73 -32.78
N SER A 755 -23.16 15.16 -31.95
CA SER A 755 -22.70 16.55 -31.91
C SER A 755 -21.24 16.64 -31.45
N ASN A 756 -20.68 17.83 -31.41
CA ASN A 756 -19.41 18.14 -30.76
C ASN A 756 -19.30 17.52 -29.35
N LEU A 757 -20.40 17.31 -28.64
CA LEU A 757 -20.44 16.68 -27.31
C LEU A 757 -20.16 15.16 -27.36
N ASN A 758 -20.11 14.55 -28.53
CA ASN A 758 -19.79 13.16 -28.75
C ASN A 758 -18.34 12.91 -29.18
N ALA A 759 -17.47 13.92 -29.01
CA ALA A 759 -16.05 13.82 -29.30
C ALA A 759 -15.41 12.66 -28.52
N ALA A 760 -14.60 11.86 -29.19
CA ALA A 760 -13.91 10.70 -28.61
C ALA A 760 -12.59 10.47 -29.36
N THR A 761 -11.61 9.88 -28.65
CA THR A 761 -10.36 9.43 -29.27
C THR A 761 -10.62 8.21 -30.13
N GLY A 762 -10.73 8.39 -31.45
CA GLY A 762 -10.94 7.34 -32.44
C GLY A 762 -12.40 6.98 -32.70
N TYR A 763 -12.60 5.96 -33.49
CA TYR A 763 -13.91 5.55 -34.01
C TYR A 763 -14.74 4.78 -32.99
N VAL A 764 -16.04 5.06 -32.96
CA VAL A 764 -17.04 4.40 -32.15
C VAL A 764 -18.11 3.76 -33.02
N LEU A 765 -18.29 2.44 -32.92
CA LEU A 765 -19.35 1.73 -33.61
C LEU A 765 -20.73 2.23 -33.17
N LYS A 766 -21.58 2.59 -34.14
CA LYS A 766 -22.97 2.94 -33.94
C LYS A 766 -23.85 1.93 -34.65
N SER A 767 -24.99 1.58 -34.04
CA SER A 767 -25.94 0.62 -34.62
C SER A 767 -27.36 1.12 -34.43
N LEU A 768 -28.13 1.17 -35.48
CA LEU A 768 -29.45 1.76 -35.54
C LEU A 768 -30.44 0.76 -36.21
N ASN A 769 -31.63 0.66 -35.65
CA ASN A 769 -32.69 -0.25 -36.09
C ASN A 769 -33.49 0.36 -37.24
N LEU A 770 -33.55 -0.34 -38.38
CA LEU A 770 -34.33 0.02 -39.57
C LEU A 770 -35.47 -0.95 -39.88
N ASN A 771 -35.90 -1.77 -38.91
CA ASN A 771 -36.97 -2.76 -39.12
C ASN A 771 -38.26 -2.14 -39.67
N ALA A 772 -38.60 -0.90 -39.29
CA ALA A 772 -39.78 -0.17 -39.75
C ALA A 772 -39.78 0.11 -41.30
N TYR A 773 -38.64 -0.07 -41.94
CA TYR A 773 -38.48 0.21 -43.41
C TYR A 773 -38.29 -1.06 -44.24
N ILE A 774 -38.43 -2.25 -43.63
CA ILE A 774 -38.43 -3.53 -44.34
C ILE A 774 -39.54 -3.53 -45.41
N GLY A 775 -39.19 -3.88 -46.65
CA GLY A 775 -40.10 -3.85 -47.80
C GLY A 775 -40.19 -2.49 -48.51
N GLN A 776 -39.40 -1.50 -48.09
CA GLN A 776 -39.40 -0.14 -48.67
C GLN A 776 -38.06 0.19 -49.34
N THR A 777 -38.12 1.11 -50.32
CA THR A 777 -36.92 1.77 -50.84
C THR A 777 -36.77 3.11 -50.12
N VAL A 778 -35.65 3.28 -49.43
CA VAL A 778 -35.36 4.45 -48.61
C VAL A 778 -33.99 5.00 -48.99
N THR A 779 -33.75 6.25 -48.63
CA THR A 779 -32.41 6.87 -48.71
C THR A 779 -31.87 7.06 -47.30
N ILE A 780 -30.73 6.47 -47.03
CA ILE A 780 -29.97 6.74 -45.79
C ILE A 780 -29.19 8.04 -46.02
N LYS A 781 -29.29 8.97 -45.09
CA LYS A 781 -28.59 10.26 -45.16
C LYS A 781 -27.88 10.53 -43.85
N PHE A 782 -26.59 10.84 -43.96
CA PHE A 782 -25.81 11.50 -42.90
C PHE A 782 -25.72 12.97 -43.27
N LEU A 783 -26.14 13.84 -42.36
CA LEU A 783 -26.21 15.28 -42.57
C LEU A 783 -25.45 15.98 -41.45
N GLY A 784 -24.29 16.45 -41.74
CA GLY A 784 -23.48 17.32 -40.88
C GLY A 784 -23.93 18.78 -41.03
N THR A 785 -23.91 19.51 -39.91
CA THR A 785 -24.20 20.95 -39.88
C THR A 785 -23.28 21.57 -38.86
N GLU A 786 -22.46 22.49 -39.28
CA GLU A 786 -21.50 23.25 -38.48
C GLU A 786 -21.99 24.71 -38.33
N ASP A 787 -21.76 25.26 -37.14
CA ASP A 787 -22.13 26.66 -36.86
C ASP A 787 -21.12 27.68 -37.42
N SER A 788 -21.00 28.87 -36.82
CA SER A 788 -20.16 29.95 -37.36
C SER A 788 -18.74 29.96 -36.82
N SER A 789 -18.36 29.05 -35.90
CA SER A 789 -17.08 29.11 -35.20
C SER A 789 -16.67 27.73 -34.64
N LEU A 790 -15.36 27.50 -34.57
CA LEU A 790 -14.72 26.29 -34.04
C LEU A 790 -15.15 24.98 -34.77
N ALA A 791 -14.17 24.32 -35.37
CA ALA A 791 -14.40 23.16 -36.22
C ALA A 791 -14.85 21.92 -35.44
N THR A 792 -15.87 21.20 -35.94
CA THR A 792 -16.20 19.83 -35.56
C THR A 792 -16.25 18.93 -36.80
N SER A 793 -15.36 17.98 -36.86
CA SER A 793 -15.29 16.95 -37.87
C SER A 793 -16.17 15.75 -37.51
N PHE A 794 -16.99 15.29 -38.43
CA PHE A 794 -17.71 14.03 -38.33
C PHE A 794 -17.18 13.07 -39.38
N VAL A 795 -16.44 12.06 -38.95
CA VAL A 795 -15.77 11.12 -39.87
C VAL A 795 -16.48 9.76 -39.80
N LEU A 796 -16.94 9.30 -40.95
CA LEU A 796 -17.71 8.06 -41.09
C LEU A 796 -16.91 7.05 -41.90
N ASP A 797 -16.97 5.79 -41.46
CA ASP A 797 -16.40 4.67 -42.19
C ASP A 797 -17.15 3.35 -41.91
N ASP A 798 -16.91 2.35 -42.75
CA ASP A 798 -17.48 1.00 -42.63
C ASP A 798 -19.03 0.98 -42.44
N VAL A 799 -19.74 1.78 -43.26
CA VAL A 799 -21.19 1.97 -43.20
C VAL A 799 -21.89 0.76 -43.81
N THR A 800 -22.57 -0.05 -43.03
CA THR A 800 -23.27 -1.27 -43.45
C THR A 800 -24.75 -1.21 -43.15
N LEU A 801 -25.58 -1.74 -44.03
CA LEU A 801 -26.99 -2.05 -43.77
C LEU A 801 -27.24 -3.54 -44.01
N THR A 802 -27.32 -4.28 -42.91
CA THR A 802 -27.51 -5.73 -42.95
C THR A 802 -28.96 -6.11 -42.71
N VAL A 803 -29.44 -7.08 -43.46
CA VAL A 803 -30.78 -7.67 -43.27
C VAL A 803 -30.70 -9.17 -43.00
N GLN A 804 -31.57 -9.66 -42.20
CA GLN A 804 -31.66 -11.09 -41.79
C GLN A 804 -32.97 -11.72 -42.29
#